data_ea378d08d06d160addf4b62dad56b448
#
_entry.id   ea378d08d06d160addf4b62dad56b448
#
_cell.length_a   1.000
_cell.length_b   1.000
_cell.length_c   1.000
_cell.angle_alpha   90.00
_cell.angle_beta   90.00
_cell.angle_gamma   90.00
#
_symmetry.space_group_name_H-M   'P 1'
#
loop_
_entity.id
_entity.type
_entity.pdbx_description
1 polymer ?
#
loop_
_entity_poly.entity_id
_entity_poly.type
_entity_poly.pdbx_seq_one_letter_code
_entity_poly.pdbx_strand_id
1 'polypeptide(L)'
;MKIIKRNGSEAVFDISKIIAAVTKANNVVASNQRLTKEQITAIADDVARECQSRNHAMNVEEIQDLVEDAIMQTKAYEVARKYITYRYVQSLRRTHNTTDDRILSLIECNNEEVKQENANKNPTVNSVQRDYMAGEVSKDLTMRMLLPAEIVKAHEDGIIHFHDADYYAQHMHNCDLVNLDDMLQNGTVISGTLIEKPHSFSTACNIATQIIAQVASNQYGGQSISLTHLAPFVDISRKKIRRDTEAEMKELGIDPGEEKLSQIVEARLREEIKRGVQTIQYQVVTLMTTNGQAPFITVFMYLNEAGENQRLKSDLAIIVEEMLRQRYQGVKNEKGVWITPAFPKLIYVLEDDNIREGTPYFYLTKLAAKCTAKRMVPDYISEKKMKEYKLSKGETEGNGDVFTCMGCRSFLTPDRSGTGWNNVANAKNYVPGKPKYYGRFNQGVVTINLPDVALSSGGEPDKFWKIFDERLELCHRALQYRHNRLKGTLSDAAPILWQYGALARLKKGEPIDKLLYGGYSTISLGYAGLYECCKYMTGKSHTDPAAKPFALSVMQHMNDKCNEWKNAENIDYSLYGTPLESTTYKFAKCLQKRFGIVPGITDRNYITNSYHVHVTEQIDAFTKLKFESEFQRLSPGGAISYVEVPNMQDNLEAVIKVMQFIYDNIMYAELNTKSDYCQVCGYDGEIKIVEDDGKLVWECPHCHNRDQSKLNVARRTCGYIGTQFWNQGRTAEIKDRVLHL
;
A
#
# COMPACT_ATOMS: atom_id res chain seq x y z
N MET A 1 -17.58 27.76 11.19
CA MET A 1 -16.29 27.73 10.48
C MET A 1 -15.42 26.65 11.09
N LYS A 2 -14.77 25.84 10.27
CA LYS A 2 -13.78 24.84 10.71
C LYS A 2 -12.38 25.43 10.63
N ILE A 3 -11.52 25.04 11.55
CA ILE A 3 -10.10 25.40 11.61
C ILE A 3 -9.24 24.13 11.62
N ILE A 4 -8.01 24.25 11.21
CA ILE A 4 -7.03 23.16 11.27
C ILE A 4 -6.20 23.33 12.54
N LYS A 5 -6.28 22.35 13.43
CA LYS A 5 -5.40 22.29 14.62
C LYS A 5 -3.96 22.04 14.18
N ARG A 6 -3.00 22.28 15.08
CA ARG A 6 -1.56 22.05 14.86
C ARG A 6 -1.22 20.61 14.45
N ASN A 7 -1.99 19.64 14.93
CA ASN A 7 -1.86 18.24 14.56
C ASN A 7 -2.56 17.86 13.23
N GLY A 8 -3.02 18.85 12.46
CA GLY A 8 -3.72 18.63 11.20
C GLY A 8 -5.20 18.30 11.31
N SER A 9 -5.72 17.99 12.53
CA SER A 9 -7.13 17.67 12.71
C SER A 9 -8.03 18.89 12.59
N GLU A 10 -9.24 18.71 12.05
CA GLU A 10 -10.25 19.76 12.02
C GLU A 10 -10.90 19.97 13.39
N ALA A 11 -11.24 21.22 13.69
CA ALA A 11 -12.04 21.58 14.83
C ALA A 11 -12.99 22.74 14.50
N VAL A 12 -14.04 22.86 15.26
CA VAL A 12 -14.92 24.05 15.20
C VAL A 12 -14.16 25.24 15.75
N PHE A 13 -14.22 26.38 15.06
CA PHE A 13 -13.67 27.64 15.55
C PHE A 13 -14.38 28.07 16.82
N ASP A 14 -13.61 28.38 17.85
CA ASP A 14 -14.10 28.74 19.18
C ASP A 14 -13.45 30.07 19.60
N ILE A 15 -14.22 31.16 19.51
CA ILE A 15 -13.79 32.50 19.84
C ILE A 15 -13.42 32.65 21.32
N SER A 16 -13.99 31.84 22.21
CA SER A 16 -13.70 31.89 23.65
C SER A 16 -12.21 31.57 23.94
N LYS A 17 -11.56 30.79 23.08
CA LYS A 17 -10.13 30.47 23.19
C LYS A 17 -9.24 31.68 22.91
N ILE A 18 -9.64 32.57 22.00
CA ILE A 18 -8.93 33.81 21.71
C ILE A 18 -9.07 34.73 22.91
N ILE A 19 -10.29 34.93 23.43
CA ILE A 19 -10.54 35.75 24.64
C ILE A 19 -9.72 35.23 25.79
N ALA A 20 -9.71 33.95 26.07
CA ALA A 20 -8.94 33.34 27.15
C ALA A 20 -7.44 33.55 26.98
N ALA A 21 -6.89 33.43 25.79
CA ALA A 21 -5.46 33.60 25.51
C ALA A 21 -5.02 35.06 25.70
N VAL A 22 -5.78 36.01 25.14
CA VAL A 22 -5.50 37.45 25.31
C VAL A 22 -5.66 37.86 26.76
N THR A 23 -6.69 37.39 27.48
CA THR A 23 -6.91 37.65 28.92
C THR A 23 -5.71 37.16 29.75
N LYS A 24 -5.17 35.98 29.47
CA LYS A 24 -3.97 35.46 30.17
C LYS A 24 -2.77 36.38 29.98
N ALA A 25 -2.51 36.85 28.76
CA ALA A 25 -1.43 37.79 28.49
C ALA A 25 -1.67 39.15 29.19
N ASN A 26 -2.92 39.63 29.19
CA ASN A 26 -3.32 40.88 29.84
C ASN A 26 -3.15 40.86 31.33
N ASN A 27 -3.45 39.73 31.99
CA ASN A 27 -3.39 39.63 33.47
C ASN A 27 -1.98 39.71 34.07
N VAL A 28 -0.93 39.45 33.27
CA VAL A 28 0.48 39.54 33.71
C VAL A 28 1.12 40.89 33.43
N VAL A 29 0.36 41.84 32.91
CA VAL A 29 0.80 43.20 32.63
C VAL A 29 0.34 44.12 33.75
N ALA A 30 1.07 45.22 34.03
CA ALA A 30 0.72 46.21 35.02
C ALA A 30 -0.68 46.81 34.77
N SER A 31 -1.46 47.06 35.82
CA SER A 31 -2.88 47.42 35.72
C SER A 31 -3.17 48.63 34.84
N ASN A 32 -2.25 49.60 34.83
CA ASN A 32 -2.35 50.81 33.98
C ASN A 32 -2.07 50.60 32.50
N GLN A 33 -1.62 49.43 32.10
CA GLN A 33 -1.30 49.06 30.72
C GLN A 33 -2.17 47.93 30.20
N ARG A 34 -3.20 47.53 30.98
CA ARG A 34 -4.11 46.43 30.59
C ARG A 34 -5.20 46.88 29.64
N LEU A 35 -5.56 46.00 28.78
CA LEU A 35 -6.78 46.07 27.96
C LEU A 35 -8.03 45.89 28.87
N THR A 36 -9.12 46.55 28.52
CA THR A 36 -10.41 46.30 29.15
C THR A 36 -11.05 45.02 28.60
N LYS A 37 -12.09 44.52 29.26
CA LYS A 37 -12.84 43.34 28.76
C LYS A 37 -13.45 43.59 27.41
N GLU A 38 -13.99 44.80 27.20
CA GLU A 38 -14.61 45.24 25.96
C GLU A 38 -13.57 45.25 24.80
N GLN A 39 -12.36 45.72 25.07
CA GLN A 39 -11.26 45.72 24.11
C GLN A 39 -10.82 44.29 23.74
N ILE A 40 -10.72 43.40 24.74
CA ILE A 40 -10.38 42.00 24.51
C ILE A 40 -11.45 41.29 23.66
N THR A 41 -12.73 41.57 23.94
CA THR A 41 -13.83 41.00 23.12
C THR A 41 -13.80 41.57 21.71
N ALA A 42 -13.58 42.88 21.52
CA ALA A 42 -13.45 43.51 20.22
C ALA A 42 -12.31 42.88 19.38
N ILE A 43 -11.14 42.64 19.98
CA ILE A 43 -10.01 41.93 19.35
C ILE A 43 -10.45 40.54 18.85
N ALA A 44 -11.15 39.79 19.70
CA ALA A 44 -11.59 38.44 19.35
C ALA A 44 -12.62 38.45 18.23
N ASP A 45 -13.56 39.41 18.24
CA ASP A 45 -14.58 39.59 17.19
C ASP A 45 -13.93 40.02 15.86
N ASP A 46 -12.93 40.90 15.87
CA ASP A 46 -12.19 41.32 14.68
C ASP A 46 -11.46 40.15 14.04
N VAL A 47 -10.75 39.39 14.85
CA VAL A 47 -10.07 38.15 14.38
C VAL A 47 -11.06 37.15 13.82
N ALA A 48 -12.22 36.97 14.47
CA ALA A 48 -13.26 36.06 13.99
C ALA A 48 -13.81 36.50 12.63
N ARG A 49 -14.03 37.80 12.42
CA ARG A 49 -14.47 38.36 11.14
C ARG A 49 -13.42 38.18 10.04
N GLU A 50 -12.16 38.43 10.36
CA GLU A 50 -11.06 38.23 9.41
C GLU A 50 -10.93 36.76 9.03
N CYS A 51 -11.02 35.83 10.00
CA CYS A 51 -11.05 34.40 9.73
C CYS A 51 -12.21 33.97 8.83
N GLN A 52 -13.40 34.59 8.97
CA GLN A 52 -14.57 34.29 8.15
C GLN A 52 -14.44 34.84 6.72
N SER A 53 -13.65 35.89 6.53
CA SER A 53 -13.43 36.50 5.21
C SER A 53 -12.46 35.71 4.33
N ARG A 54 -11.66 34.81 4.92
CA ARG A 54 -10.67 33.99 4.20
C ARG A 54 -11.34 32.80 3.50
N ASN A 55 -10.94 32.57 2.27
CA ASN A 55 -11.47 31.49 1.42
C ASN A 55 -10.79 30.12 1.65
N HIS A 56 -10.09 29.93 2.77
CA HIS A 56 -9.44 28.67 3.12
C HIS A 56 -9.62 28.35 4.61
N ALA A 57 -9.48 27.07 4.95
CA ALA A 57 -9.51 26.63 6.34
C ALA A 57 -8.23 27.06 7.05
N MET A 58 -8.34 28.07 7.90
CA MET A 58 -7.19 28.64 8.63
C MET A 58 -6.63 27.68 9.68
N ASN A 59 -5.32 27.64 9.78
CA ASN A 59 -4.65 26.92 10.86
C ASN A 59 -4.51 27.80 12.13
N VAL A 60 -4.23 27.15 13.25
CA VAL A 60 -4.11 27.84 14.55
C VAL A 60 -2.98 28.89 14.56
N GLU A 61 -1.89 28.68 13.81
CA GLU A 61 -0.79 29.67 13.78
C GLU A 61 -1.20 30.94 13.02
N GLU A 62 -1.89 30.81 11.89
CA GLU A 62 -2.44 31.96 11.14
C GLU A 62 -3.43 32.76 12.01
N ILE A 63 -4.28 32.06 12.79
CA ILE A 63 -5.21 32.73 13.73
C ILE A 63 -4.42 33.48 14.82
N GLN A 64 -3.33 32.89 15.32
CA GLN A 64 -2.50 33.56 16.32
C GLN A 64 -1.76 34.78 15.78
N ASP A 65 -1.33 34.75 14.51
CA ASP A 65 -0.76 35.91 13.83
C ASP A 65 -1.77 37.06 13.77
N LEU A 66 -3.03 36.76 13.39
CA LEU A 66 -4.10 37.76 13.40
C LEU A 66 -4.39 38.32 14.81
N VAL A 67 -4.30 37.50 15.84
CA VAL A 67 -4.47 37.94 17.22
C VAL A 67 -3.32 38.88 17.64
N GLU A 68 -2.09 38.59 17.26
CA GLU A 68 -0.92 39.47 17.51
C GLU A 68 -1.10 40.83 16.87
N ASP A 69 -1.45 40.81 15.56
CA ASP A 69 -1.69 42.05 14.82
C ASP A 69 -2.84 42.88 15.41
N ALA A 70 -3.94 42.24 15.78
CA ALA A 70 -5.07 42.92 16.40
C ALA A 70 -4.72 43.53 17.77
N ILE A 71 -3.93 42.86 18.62
CA ILE A 71 -3.44 43.43 19.87
C ILE A 71 -2.52 44.62 19.60
N MET A 72 -1.61 44.52 18.62
CA MET A 72 -0.69 45.60 18.28
C MET A 72 -1.43 46.83 17.75
N GLN A 73 -2.49 46.66 16.97
CA GLN A 73 -3.33 47.78 16.50
C GLN A 73 -3.99 48.57 17.63
N THR A 74 -4.27 47.93 18.77
CA THR A 74 -4.77 48.66 19.97
C THR A 74 -3.70 49.48 20.68
N LYS A 75 -2.44 49.43 20.25
CA LYS A 75 -1.26 50.07 20.87
C LYS A 75 -0.96 49.55 22.30
N ALA A 76 -1.55 48.44 22.72
CA ALA A 76 -1.28 47.77 24.00
C ALA A 76 0.02 46.93 23.89
N TYR A 77 1.14 47.60 23.63
CA TYR A 77 2.42 46.96 23.28
C TYR A 77 2.94 46.00 24.39
N GLU A 78 2.69 46.27 25.65
CA GLU A 78 3.12 45.33 26.70
C GLU A 78 2.28 44.05 26.73
N VAL A 79 0.98 44.14 26.42
CA VAL A 79 0.12 42.96 26.28
C VAL A 79 0.55 42.15 25.02
N ALA A 80 0.81 42.83 23.90
CA ALA A 80 1.33 42.20 22.70
C ALA A 80 2.65 41.48 22.96
N ARG A 81 3.60 42.14 23.62
CA ARG A 81 4.90 41.55 23.99
C ARG A 81 4.74 40.32 24.87
N LYS A 82 3.85 40.33 25.85
CA LYS A 82 3.58 39.15 26.70
C LYS A 82 2.91 38.04 25.94
N TYR A 83 2.00 38.35 25.02
CA TYR A 83 1.34 37.36 24.17
C TYR A 83 2.35 36.70 23.23
N ILE A 84 3.16 37.46 22.50
CA ILE A 84 4.20 36.98 21.57
C ILE A 84 5.25 36.15 22.33
N THR A 85 5.75 36.64 23.47
CA THR A 85 6.72 35.91 24.29
C THR A 85 6.14 34.57 24.78
N TYR A 86 4.89 34.59 25.27
CA TYR A 86 4.22 33.35 25.69
C TYR A 86 4.07 32.36 24.52
N ARG A 87 3.60 32.84 23.36
CA ARG A 87 3.50 32.04 22.16
C ARG A 87 4.85 31.44 21.75
N TYR A 88 5.90 32.25 21.75
CA TYR A 88 7.26 31.82 21.45
C TYR A 88 7.78 30.76 22.43
N VAL A 89 7.63 30.97 23.72
CA VAL A 89 8.00 29.98 24.74
C VAL A 89 7.20 28.68 24.59
N GLN A 90 5.91 28.77 24.32
CA GLN A 90 5.09 27.59 24.07
C GLN A 90 5.46 26.90 22.74
N SER A 91 5.88 27.66 21.73
CA SER A 91 6.42 27.10 20.49
C SER A 91 7.72 26.37 20.75
N LEU A 92 8.65 26.96 21.46
CA LEU A 92 9.91 26.32 21.90
C LEU A 92 9.66 25.05 22.70
N ARG A 93 8.76 25.10 23.70
CA ARG A 93 8.38 23.91 24.49
C ARG A 93 7.82 22.82 23.62
N ARG A 94 6.97 23.14 22.66
CA ARG A 94 6.41 22.19 21.70
C ARG A 94 7.47 21.61 20.77
N THR A 95 8.42 22.44 20.30
CA THR A 95 9.52 21.99 19.45
C THR A 95 10.46 21.04 20.20
N HIS A 96 10.61 21.23 21.52
CA HIS A 96 11.38 20.33 22.36
C HIS A 96 10.64 19.06 22.78
N ASN A 97 9.30 19.06 22.82
CA ASN A 97 8.49 17.96 23.38
C ASN A 97 7.46 17.37 22.39
N THR A 98 7.53 17.67 21.08
CA THR A 98 6.55 17.17 20.12
C THR A 98 6.53 15.65 20.04
N THR A 99 7.68 15.01 20.14
CA THR A 99 7.81 13.54 20.12
C THR A 99 7.24 12.94 21.41
N ASP A 100 7.52 13.53 22.56
CA ASP A 100 7.00 13.07 23.86
C ASP A 100 5.47 13.19 23.92
N ASP A 101 4.90 14.32 23.47
CA ASP A 101 3.45 14.53 23.42
C ASP A 101 2.76 13.54 22.47
N ARG A 102 3.38 13.24 21.32
CA ARG A 102 2.87 12.22 20.39
C ARG A 102 2.92 10.84 21.00
N ILE A 103 4.04 10.46 21.63
CA ILE A 103 4.18 9.17 22.30
C ILE A 103 3.16 9.02 23.42
N LEU A 104 2.96 10.05 24.26
CA LEU A 104 1.96 10.04 25.33
C LEU A 104 0.55 9.88 24.76
N SER A 105 0.22 10.62 23.69
CA SER A 105 -1.10 10.50 23.03
C SER A 105 -1.34 9.13 22.41
N LEU A 106 -0.29 8.44 21.96
CA LEU A 106 -0.36 7.05 21.50
C LEU A 106 -0.68 6.10 22.66
N ILE A 107 0.02 6.24 23.79
CA ILE A 107 -0.19 5.40 24.98
C ILE A 107 -1.60 5.60 25.54
N GLU A 108 -2.08 6.82 25.57
CA GLU A 108 -3.43 7.19 26.05
C GLU A 108 -4.54 6.88 25.03
N CYS A 109 -4.19 6.38 23.84
CA CYS A 109 -5.12 6.09 22.74
C CYS A 109 -5.99 7.29 22.30
N ASN A 110 -5.52 8.53 22.48
CA ASN A 110 -6.21 9.77 22.07
C ASN A 110 -5.66 10.40 20.78
N ASN A 111 -4.71 9.77 20.14
CA ASN A 111 -4.21 10.20 18.84
C ASN A 111 -5.11 9.67 17.72
N GLU A 112 -6.06 10.48 17.26
CA GLU A 112 -6.99 10.11 16.18
C GLU A 112 -6.30 9.95 14.82
N GLU A 113 -5.20 10.65 14.58
CA GLU A 113 -4.43 10.53 13.33
C GLU A 113 -3.80 9.15 13.23
N VAL A 114 -3.14 8.69 14.28
CA VAL A 114 -2.51 7.37 14.32
C VAL A 114 -3.53 6.23 14.32
N LYS A 115 -4.66 6.40 15.00
CA LYS A 115 -5.76 5.40 14.95
C LYS A 115 -6.25 5.11 13.55
N GLN A 116 -6.08 6.05 12.62
CA GLN A 116 -6.61 5.99 11.26
C GLN A 116 -5.52 5.87 10.18
N GLU A 117 -4.25 5.74 10.57
CA GLU A 117 -3.13 5.68 9.64
C GLU A 117 -3.13 4.36 8.84
N ASN A 118 -3.45 3.26 9.51
CA ASN A 118 -3.48 1.93 8.88
C ASN A 118 -4.75 1.17 9.30
N ALA A 119 -5.58 0.82 8.30
CA ALA A 119 -6.86 0.14 8.51
C ALA A 119 -6.73 -1.26 9.15
N ASN A 120 -5.54 -1.84 9.19
CA ASN A 120 -5.28 -3.20 9.69
C ASN A 120 -4.43 -3.26 10.98
N LYS A 121 -4.03 -2.09 11.53
CA LYS A 121 -3.31 -2.00 12.81
C LYS A 121 -4.23 -1.50 13.92
N ASN A 122 -4.41 -2.30 14.96
CA ASN A 122 -5.21 -1.91 16.12
C ASN A 122 -4.35 -1.13 17.13
N PRO A 123 -4.51 0.20 17.27
CA PRO A 123 -3.67 1.04 18.11
C PRO A 123 -3.83 0.81 19.63
N THR A 124 -4.81 0.01 20.05
CA THR A 124 -5.03 -0.30 21.48
C THR A 124 -4.23 -1.51 21.96
N VAL A 125 -3.64 -2.27 21.03
CA VAL A 125 -2.85 -3.47 21.35
C VAL A 125 -1.42 -3.09 21.72
N ASN A 126 -0.90 -3.59 22.83
CA ASN A 126 0.41 -3.22 23.38
C ASN A 126 1.57 -3.37 22.38
N SER A 127 1.61 -4.44 21.58
CA SER A 127 2.65 -4.64 20.56
C SER A 127 2.57 -3.61 19.44
N VAL A 128 1.37 -3.23 19.05
CA VAL A 128 1.13 -2.18 18.05
C VAL A 128 1.53 -0.80 18.58
N GLN A 129 1.18 -0.49 19.83
CA GLN A 129 1.60 0.76 20.48
C GLN A 129 3.13 0.87 20.53
N ARG A 130 3.81 -0.23 20.86
CA ARG A 130 5.27 -0.27 20.88
C ARG A 130 5.90 0.00 19.52
N ASP A 131 5.34 -0.55 18.47
CA ASP A 131 5.76 -0.30 17.08
C ASP A 131 5.54 1.17 16.69
N TYR A 132 4.37 1.72 16.99
CA TYR A 132 4.10 3.14 16.75
C TYR A 132 5.02 4.08 17.53
N MET A 133 5.34 3.76 18.79
CA MET A 133 6.30 4.56 19.58
C MET A 133 7.68 4.54 18.94
N ALA A 134 8.16 3.37 18.50
CA ALA A 134 9.43 3.25 17.77
C ALA A 134 9.40 4.03 16.46
N GLY A 135 8.28 3.96 15.73
CA GLY A 135 8.04 4.72 14.51
C GLY A 135 8.10 6.23 14.72
N GLU A 136 7.44 6.77 15.74
CA GLU A 136 7.47 8.21 16.04
C GLU A 136 8.89 8.70 16.41
N VAL A 137 9.66 7.94 17.17
CA VAL A 137 11.07 8.26 17.47
C VAL A 137 11.91 8.24 16.17
N SER A 138 11.76 7.22 15.35
CA SER A 138 12.47 7.11 14.08
C SER A 138 12.10 8.24 13.11
N LYS A 139 10.82 8.58 13.02
CA LYS A 139 10.31 9.69 12.19
C LYS A 139 10.86 11.05 12.64
N ASP A 140 10.88 11.32 13.95
CA ASP A 140 11.50 12.54 14.49
C ASP A 140 12.99 12.64 14.11
N LEU A 141 13.75 11.57 14.32
CA LEU A 141 15.17 11.52 13.92
C LEU A 141 15.33 11.75 12.40
N THR A 142 14.50 11.12 11.59
CA THR A 142 14.51 11.25 10.15
C THR A 142 14.29 12.70 9.72
N MET A 143 13.22 13.33 10.21
CA MET A 143 12.83 14.68 9.81
C MET A 143 13.76 15.75 10.40
N ARG A 144 14.26 15.56 11.60
CA ARG A 144 15.07 16.57 12.27
C ARG A 144 16.56 16.48 11.95
N MET A 145 17.09 15.26 11.65
CA MET A 145 18.54 15.05 11.58
C MET A 145 19.02 14.40 10.29
N LEU A 146 18.23 13.54 9.64
CA LEU A 146 18.72 12.69 8.56
C LEU A 146 18.36 13.20 7.17
N LEU A 147 17.30 13.98 7.04
CA LEU A 147 16.89 14.57 5.76
C LEU A 147 17.23 16.07 5.70
N PRO A 148 17.57 16.61 4.51
CA PRO A 148 17.73 18.04 4.32
C PRO A 148 16.44 18.81 4.62
N ALA A 149 16.59 20.00 5.19
CA ALA A 149 15.45 20.86 5.55
C ALA A 149 14.48 21.14 4.41
N GLU A 150 14.97 21.26 3.16
CA GLU A 150 14.13 21.48 1.97
C GLU A 150 13.23 20.28 1.65
N ILE A 151 13.73 19.04 1.81
CA ILE A 151 12.94 17.80 1.61
C ILE A 151 11.89 17.68 2.72
N VAL A 152 12.30 17.94 3.97
CA VAL A 152 11.39 17.95 5.11
C VAL A 152 10.27 18.95 4.93
N LYS A 153 10.62 20.21 4.57
CA LYS A 153 9.63 21.25 4.30
C LYS A 153 8.68 20.87 3.17
N ALA A 154 9.19 20.34 2.07
CA ALA A 154 8.37 19.91 0.94
C ALA A 154 7.43 18.75 1.31
N HIS A 155 7.86 17.85 2.19
CA HIS A 155 7.02 16.78 2.73
C HIS A 155 5.92 17.32 3.65
N GLU A 156 6.25 18.28 4.53
CA GLU A 156 5.29 18.92 5.44
C GLU A 156 4.27 19.80 4.70
N ASP A 157 4.72 20.54 3.69
CA ASP A 157 3.87 21.38 2.84
C ASP A 157 3.01 20.55 1.87
N GLY A 158 3.24 19.23 1.76
CA GLY A 158 2.51 18.33 0.86
C GLY A 158 2.84 18.52 -0.61
N ILE A 159 3.99 19.09 -0.93
CA ILE A 159 4.53 19.20 -2.30
C ILE A 159 4.95 17.82 -2.80
N ILE A 160 5.63 17.07 -1.94
CA ILE A 160 5.98 15.67 -2.11
C ILE A 160 5.58 14.88 -0.88
N HIS A 161 5.56 13.55 -0.98
CA HIS A 161 5.45 12.67 0.17
C HIS A 161 6.65 11.72 0.21
N PHE A 162 7.47 11.84 1.24
CA PHE A 162 8.53 10.90 1.56
C PHE A 162 7.89 9.76 2.37
N HIS A 163 7.62 8.62 1.72
CA HIS A 163 6.93 7.50 2.36
C HIS A 163 7.75 6.88 3.49
N ASP A 164 7.07 6.29 4.46
CA ASP A 164 7.67 5.46 5.50
C ASP A 164 8.90 6.09 6.17
N ALA A 165 8.78 7.36 6.56
CA ALA A 165 9.84 8.11 7.23
C ALA A 165 10.14 7.57 8.63
N ASP A 166 9.19 6.85 9.21
CA ASP A 166 9.28 6.11 10.47
C ASP A 166 10.20 4.88 10.42
N TYR A 167 10.53 4.37 9.22
CA TYR A 167 11.49 3.29 9.02
C TYR A 167 12.82 3.75 8.39
N TYR A 168 12.92 5.02 7.99
CA TYR A 168 14.10 5.53 7.28
C TYR A 168 15.36 5.58 8.14
N ALA A 169 15.23 5.80 9.45
CA ALA A 169 16.39 5.82 10.37
C ALA A 169 17.12 4.46 10.42
N GLN A 170 16.39 3.37 10.28
CA GLN A 170 16.95 2.02 10.09
C GLN A 170 17.39 1.82 8.64
N HIS A 171 18.33 0.89 8.41
CA HIS A 171 18.76 0.50 7.08
C HIS A 171 17.82 -0.56 6.48
N MET A 172 16.54 -0.22 6.39
CA MET A 172 15.47 -1.09 5.90
C MET A 172 15.02 -0.64 4.51
N HIS A 173 14.64 -1.60 3.68
CA HIS A 173 14.05 -1.37 2.36
C HIS A 173 12.55 -1.64 2.38
N ASN A 174 11.87 -1.35 1.26
CA ASN A 174 10.42 -1.41 1.16
C ASN A 174 9.91 -2.84 0.92
N CYS A 175 9.70 -3.23 -0.32
CA CYS A 175 8.98 -4.45 -0.68
C CYS A 175 9.91 -5.51 -1.28
N ASP A 176 9.51 -6.79 -1.13
CA ASP A 176 10.31 -7.95 -1.54
C ASP A 176 9.57 -8.91 -2.46
N LEU A 177 10.32 -9.53 -3.40
CA LEU A 177 9.99 -10.81 -4.01
C LEU A 177 10.84 -11.90 -3.37
N VAL A 178 10.28 -12.64 -2.45
CA VAL A 178 11.00 -13.67 -1.69
C VAL A 178 11.36 -14.85 -2.58
N ASN A 179 12.62 -15.22 -2.64
CA ASN A 179 13.08 -16.41 -3.35
C ASN A 179 12.88 -17.67 -2.51
N LEU A 180 11.62 -18.02 -2.34
CA LEU A 180 11.24 -19.18 -1.54
C LEU A 180 11.75 -20.49 -2.14
N ASP A 181 11.89 -20.57 -3.48
CA ASP A 181 12.48 -21.71 -4.16
C ASP A 181 13.93 -21.96 -3.70
N ASP A 182 14.78 -20.92 -3.71
CA ASP A 182 16.15 -21.03 -3.23
C ASP A 182 16.20 -21.48 -1.76
N MET A 183 15.40 -20.87 -0.90
CA MET A 183 15.40 -21.17 0.54
C MET A 183 14.97 -22.60 0.85
N LEU A 184 13.94 -23.10 0.14
CA LEU A 184 13.42 -24.45 0.33
C LEU A 184 14.30 -25.54 -0.32
N GLN A 185 14.89 -25.26 -1.49
CA GLN A 185 15.72 -26.25 -2.19
C GLN A 185 17.14 -26.36 -1.61
N ASN A 186 17.72 -25.26 -1.14
CA ASN A 186 19.09 -25.19 -0.67
C ASN A 186 19.24 -25.08 0.85
N GLY A 187 18.10 -25.01 1.56
CA GLY A 187 18.07 -24.74 2.99
C GLY A 187 18.24 -23.24 3.32
N THR A 188 17.92 -22.91 4.53
CA THR A 188 17.99 -21.54 5.08
C THR A 188 18.33 -21.58 6.56
N VAL A 189 18.52 -20.40 7.17
CA VAL A 189 18.72 -20.28 8.62
C VAL A 189 17.69 -19.33 9.20
N ILE A 190 16.96 -19.79 10.21
CA ILE A 190 15.96 -19.00 10.93
C ILE A 190 16.37 -18.94 12.40
N SER A 191 16.58 -17.72 12.91
CA SER A 191 16.97 -17.49 14.32
C SER A 191 18.17 -18.35 14.76
N GLY A 192 19.16 -18.49 13.88
CA GLY A 192 20.39 -19.26 14.13
C GLY A 192 20.23 -20.77 13.95
N THR A 193 19.05 -21.27 13.59
CA THR A 193 18.78 -22.69 13.37
C THR A 193 18.79 -23.02 11.89
N LEU A 194 19.60 -24.02 11.50
CA LEU A 194 19.62 -24.53 10.14
C LEU A 194 18.30 -25.26 9.83
N ILE A 195 17.66 -24.84 8.75
CA ILE A 195 16.46 -25.47 8.18
C ILE A 195 16.88 -26.13 6.87
N GLU A 196 16.88 -27.44 6.85
CA GLU A 196 17.20 -28.23 5.67
C GLU A 196 16.03 -28.27 4.67
N LYS A 197 16.28 -28.80 3.47
CA LYS A 197 15.26 -29.00 2.44
C LYS A 197 14.08 -29.84 2.99
N PRO A 198 12.83 -29.37 2.86
CA PRO A 198 11.67 -30.14 3.32
C PRO A 198 11.52 -31.48 2.60
N HIS A 199 11.00 -32.47 3.33
CA HIS A 199 10.72 -33.82 2.82
C HIS A 199 9.22 -34.08 2.60
N SER A 200 8.39 -33.03 2.67
CA SER A 200 6.95 -33.09 2.36
C SER A 200 6.40 -31.71 2.03
N PHE A 201 5.25 -31.69 1.37
CA PHE A 201 4.54 -30.45 1.05
C PHE A 201 4.08 -29.71 2.32
N SER A 202 3.54 -30.43 3.30
CA SER A 202 3.08 -29.81 4.55
C SER A 202 4.24 -29.19 5.33
N THR A 203 5.41 -29.82 5.35
CA THR A 203 6.62 -29.26 5.96
C THR A 203 7.09 -28.03 5.21
N ALA A 204 7.07 -28.05 3.86
CA ALA A 204 7.42 -26.89 3.05
C ALA A 204 6.49 -25.68 3.31
N CYS A 205 5.18 -25.92 3.44
CA CYS A 205 4.21 -24.88 3.80
C CYS A 205 4.49 -24.28 5.18
N ASN A 206 4.80 -25.13 6.18
CA ASN A 206 5.13 -24.66 7.53
C ASN A 206 6.40 -23.79 7.54
N ILE A 207 7.46 -24.25 6.87
CA ILE A 207 8.70 -23.49 6.76
C ILE A 207 8.46 -22.18 6.01
N ALA A 208 7.66 -22.18 4.94
CA ALA A 208 7.29 -20.98 4.21
C ALA A 208 6.65 -19.92 5.11
N THR A 209 5.76 -20.33 6.04
CA THR A 209 5.12 -19.38 6.99
C THR A 209 6.13 -18.78 7.97
N GLN A 210 7.12 -19.55 8.42
CA GLN A 210 8.20 -19.06 9.27
C GLN A 210 9.09 -18.05 8.51
N ILE A 211 9.41 -18.34 7.25
CA ILE A 211 10.16 -17.42 6.38
C ILE A 211 9.37 -16.12 6.20
N ILE A 212 8.08 -16.19 5.90
CA ILE A 212 7.19 -15.02 5.74
C ILE A 212 7.24 -14.14 7.00
N ALA A 213 7.15 -14.72 8.19
CA ALA A 213 7.18 -13.98 9.45
C ALA A 213 8.53 -13.28 9.67
N GLN A 214 9.63 -13.96 9.36
CA GLN A 214 10.98 -13.40 9.51
C GLN A 214 11.25 -12.30 8.49
N VAL A 215 10.88 -12.48 7.23
CA VAL A 215 11.01 -11.45 6.19
C VAL A 215 10.19 -10.22 6.57
N ALA A 216 8.92 -10.39 6.95
CA ALA A 216 8.05 -9.28 7.36
C ALA A 216 8.58 -8.48 8.56
N SER A 217 9.43 -9.07 9.41
CA SER A 217 10.06 -8.41 10.54
C SER A 217 11.36 -7.65 10.18
N ASN A 218 11.85 -7.79 8.95
CA ASN A 218 13.13 -7.24 8.51
C ASN A 218 13.01 -6.25 7.32
N GLN A 219 11.80 -5.95 6.88
CA GLN A 219 11.48 -4.94 5.88
C GLN A 219 10.17 -4.23 6.27
N TYR A 220 9.86 -3.07 5.69
CA TYR A 220 8.68 -2.31 6.11
C TYR A 220 7.51 -2.34 5.10
N GLY A 221 7.71 -2.85 3.90
CA GLY A 221 6.67 -2.97 2.88
C GLY A 221 6.01 -4.34 2.82
N GLY A 222 5.48 -4.68 1.66
CA GLY A 222 4.88 -5.98 1.40
C GLY A 222 5.88 -6.97 0.81
N GLN A 223 5.62 -8.24 1.01
CA GLN A 223 6.37 -9.34 0.40
C GLN A 223 5.48 -10.17 -0.50
N SER A 224 6.07 -10.82 -1.49
CA SER A 224 5.34 -11.74 -2.36
C SER A 224 6.06 -13.08 -2.45
N ILE A 225 5.28 -14.15 -2.46
CA ILE A 225 5.74 -15.52 -2.73
C ILE A 225 4.99 -16.11 -3.92
N SER A 226 5.58 -17.10 -4.58
CA SER A 226 4.89 -17.89 -5.60
C SER A 226 4.54 -19.27 -5.09
N LEU A 227 3.33 -19.75 -5.38
CA LEU A 227 2.94 -21.14 -5.12
C LEU A 227 3.74 -22.13 -5.95
N THR A 228 4.31 -21.71 -7.08
CA THR A 228 5.19 -22.55 -7.92
C THR A 228 6.40 -23.04 -7.12
N HIS A 229 6.90 -22.26 -6.17
CA HIS A 229 8.03 -22.66 -5.31
C HIS A 229 7.70 -23.80 -4.33
N LEU A 230 6.40 -24.02 -4.04
CA LEU A 230 5.92 -25.12 -3.21
C LEU A 230 5.56 -26.37 -4.00
N ALA A 231 5.25 -26.20 -5.31
CA ALA A 231 4.79 -27.29 -6.15
C ALA A 231 5.76 -28.50 -6.26
N PRO A 232 7.10 -28.35 -6.28
CA PRO A 232 8.02 -29.49 -6.28
C PRO A 232 7.85 -30.45 -5.10
N PHE A 233 7.39 -29.93 -3.96
CA PHE A 233 7.19 -30.73 -2.74
C PHE A 233 5.94 -31.59 -2.79
N VAL A 234 5.02 -31.35 -3.73
CA VAL A 234 3.85 -32.22 -3.99
C VAL A 234 4.31 -33.59 -4.49
N ASP A 235 5.24 -33.63 -5.46
CA ASP A 235 5.78 -34.90 -5.96
C ASP A 235 6.61 -35.65 -4.89
N ILE A 236 7.34 -34.93 -4.05
CA ILE A 236 8.06 -35.52 -2.91
C ILE A 236 7.07 -36.19 -1.95
N SER A 237 5.97 -35.49 -1.60
CA SER A 237 4.90 -36.06 -0.76
C SER A 237 4.21 -37.23 -1.43
N ARG A 238 3.93 -37.17 -2.73
CA ARG A 238 3.30 -38.27 -3.47
C ARG A 238 4.14 -39.54 -3.40
N LYS A 239 5.43 -39.43 -3.63
CA LYS A 239 6.37 -40.57 -3.55
C LYS A 239 6.45 -41.12 -2.13
N LYS A 240 6.47 -40.25 -1.13
CA LYS A 240 6.47 -40.66 0.29
C LYS A 240 5.17 -41.38 0.65
N ILE A 241 4.02 -40.79 0.33
CA ILE A 241 2.71 -41.37 0.63
C ILE A 241 2.55 -42.73 -0.06
N ARG A 242 3.02 -42.87 -1.31
CA ARG A 242 3.00 -44.10 -2.06
C ARG A 242 3.77 -45.20 -1.33
N ARG A 243 5.03 -44.93 -0.99
CA ARG A 243 5.90 -45.87 -0.27
C ARG A 243 5.29 -46.27 1.08
N ASP A 244 4.79 -45.31 1.83
CA ASP A 244 4.21 -45.54 3.16
C ASP A 244 2.89 -46.35 3.05
N THR A 245 2.06 -46.10 2.02
CA THR A 245 0.85 -46.84 1.72
C THR A 245 1.16 -48.28 1.27
N GLU A 246 2.14 -48.50 0.42
CA GLU A 246 2.58 -49.82 -0.02
C GLU A 246 3.08 -50.66 1.18
N ALA A 247 3.85 -50.06 2.09
CA ALA A 247 4.33 -50.71 3.27
C ALA A 247 3.17 -51.10 4.20
N GLU A 248 2.21 -50.19 4.45
CA GLU A 248 1.01 -50.43 5.25
C GLU A 248 0.15 -51.57 4.66
N MET A 249 -0.11 -51.56 3.37
CA MET A 249 -0.90 -52.59 2.69
C MET A 249 -0.22 -53.94 2.73
N LYS A 250 1.09 -53.99 2.58
CA LYS A 250 1.89 -55.22 2.70
C LYS A 250 1.83 -55.79 4.11
N GLU A 251 1.92 -54.94 5.14
CA GLU A 251 1.81 -55.37 6.56
C GLU A 251 0.43 -55.96 6.85
N LEU A 252 -0.61 -55.38 6.26
CA LEU A 252 -1.99 -55.84 6.39
C LEU A 252 -2.30 -57.07 5.51
N GLY A 253 -1.39 -57.51 4.64
CA GLY A 253 -1.62 -58.63 3.72
C GLY A 253 -2.61 -58.31 2.60
N ILE A 254 -2.77 -57.03 2.25
CA ILE A 254 -3.70 -56.54 1.24
C ILE A 254 -2.93 -56.18 -0.04
N ASP A 255 -3.32 -56.71 -1.17
CA ASP A 255 -2.90 -56.26 -2.50
C ASP A 255 -4.02 -55.43 -3.17
N PRO A 256 -3.94 -54.09 -3.18
CA PRO A 256 -4.98 -53.27 -3.76
C PRO A 256 -4.96 -53.25 -5.30
N GLY A 257 -3.89 -53.70 -5.90
CA GLY A 257 -3.60 -53.49 -7.32
C GLY A 257 -3.21 -52.01 -7.60
N GLU A 258 -2.55 -51.76 -8.73
CA GLU A 258 -1.96 -50.45 -9.06
C GLU A 258 -2.98 -49.32 -9.15
N GLU A 259 -4.14 -49.55 -9.74
CA GLU A 259 -5.18 -48.54 -9.91
C GLU A 259 -5.72 -48.03 -8.57
N LYS A 260 -6.09 -48.93 -7.66
CA LYS A 260 -6.60 -48.58 -6.34
C LYS A 260 -5.51 -47.95 -5.46
N LEU A 261 -4.29 -48.46 -5.54
CA LEU A 261 -3.15 -47.87 -4.86
C LEU A 261 -2.96 -46.38 -5.29
N SER A 262 -2.96 -46.11 -6.58
CA SER A 262 -2.86 -44.76 -7.10
C SER A 262 -4.01 -43.87 -6.63
N GLN A 263 -5.25 -44.37 -6.59
CA GLN A 263 -6.40 -43.62 -6.06
C GLN A 263 -6.24 -43.28 -4.58
N ILE A 264 -5.77 -44.24 -3.76
CA ILE A 264 -5.51 -44.01 -2.34
C ILE A 264 -4.41 -42.96 -2.15
N VAL A 265 -3.33 -43.08 -2.89
CA VAL A 265 -2.19 -42.12 -2.85
C VAL A 265 -2.66 -40.70 -3.18
N GLU A 266 -3.39 -40.51 -4.28
CA GLU A 266 -3.89 -39.19 -4.69
C GLU A 266 -4.92 -38.62 -3.67
N ALA A 267 -5.77 -39.45 -3.07
CA ALA A 267 -6.70 -39.01 -2.03
C ALA A 267 -5.95 -38.52 -0.77
N ARG A 268 -4.94 -39.26 -0.32
CA ARG A 268 -4.08 -38.89 0.83
C ARG A 268 -3.26 -37.63 0.51
N LEU A 269 -2.75 -37.51 -0.71
CA LEU A 269 -2.01 -36.34 -1.16
C LEU A 269 -2.88 -35.07 -1.16
N ARG A 270 -4.11 -35.16 -1.67
CA ARG A 270 -5.05 -34.03 -1.65
C ARG A 270 -5.36 -33.56 -0.24
N GLU A 271 -5.49 -34.49 0.71
CA GLU A 271 -5.68 -34.14 2.12
C GLU A 271 -4.43 -33.48 2.72
N GLU A 272 -3.23 -33.89 2.34
CA GLU A 272 -1.99 -33.23 2.74
C GLU A 272 -1.89 -31.82 2.16
N ILE A 273 -2.21 -31.64 0.88
CA ILE A 273 -2.22 -30.33 0.22
C ILE A 273 -3.22 -29.39 0.91
N LYS A 274 -4.41 -29.87 1.21
CA LYS A 274 -5.43 -29.14 1.95
C LYS A 274 -4.92 -28.63 3.30
N ARG A 275 -4.26 -29.50 4.09
CA ARG A 275 -3.67 -29.13 5.38
C ARG A 275 -2.52 -28.13 5.23
N GLY A 276 -1.65 -28.30 4.23
CA GLY A 276 -0.53 -27.40 3.96
C GLY A 276 -1.03 -26.00 3.58
N VAL A 277 -2.00 -25.90 2.68
CA VAL A 277 -2.62 -24.63 2.30
C VAL A 277 -3.34 -23.97 3.47
N GLN A 278 -4.04 -24.78 4.29
CA GLN A 278 -4.68 -24.29 5.52
C GLN A 278 -3.65 -23.70 6.50
N THR A 279 -2.48 -24.34 6.63
CA THR A 279 -1.39 -23.82 7.46
C THR A 279 -0.97 -22.44 6.99
N ILE A 280 -0.77 -22.22 5.69
CA ILE A 280 -0.43 -20.91 5.14
C ILE A 280 -1.53 -19.90 5.46
N GLN A 281 -2.78 -20.21 5.15
CA GLN A 281 -3.92 -19.30 5.38
C GLN A 281 -4.04 -18.85 6.84
N TYR A 282 -4.03 -19.80 7.78
CA TYR A 282 -4.23 -19.49 9.19
C TYR A 282 -3.00 -18.85 9.84
N GLN A 283 -1.80 -19.30 9.51
CA GLN A 283 -0.58 -18.71 10.04
C GLN A 283 -0.46 -17.24 9.63
N VAL A 284 -0.74 -16.89 8.37
CA VAL A 284 -0.68 -15.51 7.89
C VAL A 284 -1.62 -14.59 8.66
N VAL A 285 -2.84 -15.02 8.99
CA VAL A 285 -3.81 -14.15 9.69
C VAL A 285 -3.63 -14.14 11.21
N THR A 286 -2.97 -15.14 11.78
CA THR A 286 -2.77 -15.26 13.24
C THR A 286 -1.40 -14.81 13.71
N LEU A 287 -0.42 -14.67 12.81
CA LEU A 287 0.89 -14.15 13.15
C LEU A 287 0.85 -12.62 13.31
N MET A 288 1.49 -12.15 14.37
CA MET A 288 1.80 -10.75 14.55
C MET A 288 3.31 -10.56 14.41
N THR A 289 3.72 -9.76 13.46
CA THR A 289 5.13 -9.42 13.22
C THR A 289 5.59 -8.31 14.16
N THR A 290 6.87 -8.00 14.15
CA THR A 290 7.42 -6.86 14.89
C THR A 290 6.82 -5.52 14.46
N ASN A 291 6.22 -5.45 13.28
CA ASN A 291 5.54 -4.24 12.76
C ASN A 291 4.09 -4.11 13.28
N GLY A 292 3.69 -4.85 14.29
CA GLY A 292 2.40 -4.74 14.96
C GLY A 292 1.20 -5.15 14.12
N GLN A 293 1.39 -5.92 13.05
CA GLN A 293 0.31 -6.41 12.16
C GLN A 293 0.62 -7.82 11.64
N ALA A 294 -0.38 -8.45 11.03
CA ALA A 294 -0.16 -9.65 10.24
C ALA A 294 0.82 -9.38 9.08
N PRO A 295 1.60 -10.37 8.63
CA PRO A 295 2.49 -10.19 7.49
C PRO A 295 1.75 -9.64 6.27
N PHE A 296 2.27 -8.55 5.71
CA PHE A 296 1.75 -7.99 4.45
C PHE A 296 2.25 -8.85 3.29
N ILE A 297 1.52 -9.94 3.01
CA ILE A 297 1.92 -10.98 2.07
C ILE A 297 0.98 -11.08 0.88
N THR A 298 1.58 -11.18 -0.30
CA THR A 298 0.91 -11.51 -1.57
C THR A 298 1.32 -12.91 -2.02
N VAL A 299 0.34 -13.71 -2.39
CA VAL A 299 0.54 -15.06 -2.93
C VAL A 299 0.22 -15.05 -4.42
N PHE A 300 1.20 -15.42 -5.22
CA PHE A 300 1.16 -15.41 -6.67
C PHE A 300 0.81 -16.78 -7.21
N MET A 301 -0.20 -16.85 -8.08
CA MET A 301 -0.75 -18.06 -8.68
C MET A 301 -0.60 -17.95 -10.21
N TYR A 302 0.49 -18.51 -10.74
CA TYR A 302 0.84 -18.44 -12.15
C TYR A 302 1.23 -19.81 -12.68
N LEU A 303 0.36 -20.47 -13.46
CA LEU A 303 0.56 -21.84 -13.91
C LEU A 303 1.71 -21.96 -14.91
N ASN A 304 1.83 -21.02 -15.86
CA ASN A 304 2.91 -21.03 -16.85
C ASN A 304 4.30 -20.75 -16.24
N GLU A 305 4.39 -20.34 -14.97
CA GLU A 305 5.66 -20.28 -14.25
C GLU A 305 6.32 -21.66 -14.09
N ALA A 306 5.53 -22.73 -14.16
CA ALA A 306 6.05 -24.12 -14.22
C ALA A 306 6.80 -24.44 -15.52
N GLY A 307 6.75 -23.57 -16.54
CA GLY A 307 7.38 -23.78 -17.84
C GLY A 307 6.83 -25.03 -18.56
N GLU A 308 7.70 -25.76 -19.23
CA GLU A 308 7.35 -26.98 -19.99
C GLU A 308 7.06 -28.22 -19.10
N ASN A 309 7.25 -28.10 -17.80
CA ASN A 309 7.04 -29.21 -16.86
C ASN A 309 5.55 -29.42 -16.56
N GLN A 310 4.88 -30.23 -17.36
CA GLN A 310 3.45 -30.52 -17.26
C GLN A 310 3.06 -31.17 -15.92
N ARG A 311 3.96 -31.98 -15.33
CA ARG A 311 3.71 -32.57 -13.99
C ARG A 311 3.69 -31.49 -12.92
N LEU A 312 4.68 -30.62 -12.92
CA LEU A 312 4.77 -29.48 -12.00
C LEU A 312 3.57 -28.55 -12.16
N LYS A 313 3.16 -28.27 -13.39
CA LYS A 313 1.99 -27.44 -13.70
C LYS A 313 0.69 -28.05 -13.16
N SER A 314 0.51 -29.36 -13.33
CA SER A 314 -0.66 -30.09 -12.78
C SER A 314 -0.67 -30.07 -11.24
N ASP A 315 0.47 -30.26 -10.61
CA ASP A 315 0.60 -30.23 -9.15
C ASP A 315 0.36 -28.80 -8.62
N LEU A 316 0.87 -27.79 -9.31
CA LEU A 316 0.59 -26.38 -9.00
C LEU A 316 -0.90 -26.05 -9.12
N ALA A 317 -1.58 -26.56 -10.14
CA ALA A 317 -3.02 -26.37 -10.33
C ALA A 317 -3.83 -26.88 -9.14
N ILE A 318 -3.44 -28.02 -8.53
CA ILE A 318 -4.09 -28.56 -7.32
C ILE A 318 -3.90 -27.62 -6.12
N ILE A 319 -2.69 -27.05 -5.97
CA ILE A 319 -2.42 -26.08 -4.89
C ILE A 319 -3.26 -24.82 -5.08
N VAL A 320 -3.30 -24.28 -6.32
CA VAL A 320 -4.10 -23.10 -6.66
C VAL A 320 -5.59 -23.35 -6.42
N GLU A 321 -6.11 -24.52 -6.83
CA GLU A 321 -7.49 -24.90 -6.58
C GLU A 321 -7.80 -24.87 -5.06
N GLU A 322 -6.96 -25.47 -4.27
CA GLU A 322 -7.17 -25.53 -2.82
C GLU A 322 -7.05 -24.15 -2.16
N MET A 323 -6.10 -23.31 -2.61
CA MET A 323 -5.96 -21.94 -2.13
C MET A 323 -7.23 -21.12 -2.41
N LEU A 324 -7.79 -21.22 -3.60
CA LEU A 324 -9.03 -20.54 -3.97
C LEU A 324 -10.25 -21.07 -3.20
N ARG A 325 -10.35 -22.40 -2.98
CA ARG A 325 -11.42 -23.02 -2.20
C ARG A 325 -11.45 -22.53 -0.76
N GLN A 326 -10.28 -22.51 -0.12
CA GLN A 326 -10.18 -22.06 1.27
C GLN A 326 -10.39 -20.55 1.38
N ARG A 327 -9.94 -19.77 0.41
CA ARG A 327 -10.21 -18.33 0.37
C ARG A 327 -11.68 -18.03 0.14
N TYR A 328 -12.37 -18.77 -0.71
CA TYR A 328 -13.82 -18.69 -0.89
C TYR A 328 -14.57 -18.95 0.43
N GLN A 329 -14.14 -19.93 1.19
CA GLN A 329 -14.68 -20.19 2.53
C GLN A 329 -14.43 -19.02 3.49
N GLY A 330 -13.23 -18.43 3.47
CA GLY A 330 -12.81 -17.38 4.39
C GLY A 330 -12.22 -17.91 5.69
N VAL A 331 -12.19 -17.06 6.71
CA VAL A 331 -11.75 -17.41 8.08
C VAL A 331 -12.85 -17.10 9.09
N LYS A 332 -12.89 -17.83 10.20
CA LYS A 332 -13.86 -17.55 11.27
C LYS A 332 -13.35 -16.43 12.18
N ASN A 333 -14.21 -15.45 12.47
CA ASN A 333 -13.97 -14.48 13.53
C ASN A 333 -14.23 -15.10 14.92
N GLU A 334 -14.09 -14.30 15.99
CA GLU A 334 -14.33 -14.75 17.37
C GLU A 334 -15.77 -15.19 17.66
N LYS A 335 -16.72 -14.82 16.80
CA LYS A 335 -18.13 -15.26 16.87
C LYS A 335 -18.41 -16.51 16.05
N GLY A 336 -17.39 -17.09 15.43
CA GLY A 336 -17.54 -18.27 14.58
C GLY A 336 -18.12 -18.01 13.19
N VAL A 337 -18.22 -16.75 12.77
CA VAL A 337 -18.73 -16.32 11.45
C VAL A 337 -17.60 -16.30 10.44
N TRP A 338 -17.86 -16.81 9.24
CA TRP A 338 -16.91 -16.80 8.14
C TRP A 338 -16.82 -15.41 7.50
N ILE A 339 -15.68 -14.74 7.66
CA ILE A 339 -15.40 -13.40 7.15
C ILE A 339 -14.27 -13.42 6.12
N THR A 340 -14.13 -12.31 5.39
CA THR A 340 -13.01 -12.08 4.45
C THR A 340 -11.79 -11.59 5.21
N PRO A 341 -10.67 -12.34 5.25
CA PRO A 341 -9.43 -11.86 5.85
C PRO A 341 -8.73 -10.85 4.92
N ALA A 342 -8.01 -9.89 5.51
CA ALA A 342 -7.21 -8.91 4.76
C ALA A 342 -6.06 -9.58 3.99
N PHE A 343 -5.42 -10.59 4.58
CA PHE A 343 -4.27 -11.32 4.01
C PHE A 343 -4.49 -12.84 4.03
N PRO A 344 -3.74 -13.58 3.21
CA PRO A 344 -2.86 -13.13 2.12
C PRO A 344 -3.65 -12.46 0.99
N LYS A 345 -3.08 -11.45 0.35
CA LYS A 345 -3.55 -11.00 -0.96
C LYS A 345 -3.29 -12.11 -1.96
N LEU A 346 -4.24 -12.39 -2.84
CA LEU A 346 -4.10 -13.41 -3.88
C LEU A 346 -4.06 -12.73 -5.25
N ILE A 347 -3.11 -13.13 -6.08
CA ILE A 347 -3.04 -12.71 -7.49
C ILE A 347 -3.13 -13.96 -8.36
N TYR A 348 -4.10 -13.94 -9.27
CA TYR A 348 -4.32 -15.01 -10.26
C TYR A 348 -3.96 -14.50 -11.64
N VAL A 349 -3.00 -15.17 -12.29
CA VAL A 349 -2.60 -14.82 -13.65
C VAL A 349 -3.58 -15.43 -14.64
N LEU A 350 -4.10 -14.58 -15.52
CA LEU A 350 -4.95 -14.97 -16.62
C LEU A 350 -4.04 -15.39 -17.78
N GLU A 351 -4.20 -16.62 -18.24
CA GLU A 351 -3.35 -17.30 -19.22
C GLU A 351 -4.20 -17.90 -20.33
N ASP A 352 -3.60 -18.21 -21.48
CA ASP A 352 -4.31 -18.78 -22.63
C ASP A 352 -5.07 -20.07 -22.31
N ASP A 353 -4.51 -20.90 -21.44
CA ASP A 353 -5.06 -22.20 -21.07
C ASP A 353 -6.00 -22.19 -19.85
N ASN A 354 -6.29 -21.00 -19.30
CA ASN A 354 -7.24 -20.88 -18.19
C ASN A 354 -8.37 -19.86 -18.39
N ILE A 355 -8.27 -18.95 -19.37
CA ILE A 355 -9.23 -17.84 -19.51
C ILE A 355 -10.46 -18.13 -20.37
N ARG A 356 -10.40 -19.13 -21.25
CA ARG A 356 -11.49 -19.45 -22.18
C ARG A 356 -12.10 -20.80 -21.88
N GLU A 357 -13.39 -20.91 -22.14
CA GLU A 357 -14.11 -22.17 -22.01
C GLU A 357 -13.50 -23.24 -22.93
N GLY A 358 -13.40 -24.47 -22.44
CA GLY A 358 -12.78 -25.58 -23.15
C GLY A 358 -11.27 -25.70 -22.95
N THR A 359 -10.61 -24.75 -22.31
CA THR A 359 -9.20 -24.85 -21.97
C THR A 359 -8.98 -25.70 -20.70
N PRO A 360 -7.81 -26.33 -20.52
CA PRO A 360 -7.56 -27.30 -19.45
C PRO A 360 -7.79 -26.79 -18.03
N TYR A 361 -7.49 -25.51 -17.80
CA TYR A 361 -7.54 -24.88 -16.46
C TYR A 361 -8.65 -23.85 -16.28
N PHE A 362 -9.61 -23.76 -17.20
CA PHE A 362 -10.73 -22.83 -17.09
C PHE A 362 -11.57 -23.03 -15.81
N TYR A 363 -11.60 -24.26 -15.28
CA TYR A 363 -12.27 -24.53 -14.00
C TYR A 363 -11.70 -23.73 -12.83
N LEU A 364 -10.39 -23.42 -12.83
CA LEU A 364 -9.75 -22.55 -11.84
C LEU A 364 -10.24 -21.10 -11.99
N THR A 365 -10.40 -20.62 -13.21
CA THR A 365 -10.96 -19.29 -13.49
C THR A 365 -12.40 -19.17 -13.01
N LYS A 366 -13.22 -20.20 -13.18
CA LYS A 366 -14.58 -20.25 -12.62
C LYS A 366 -14.55 -20.19 -11.07
N LEU A 367 -13.61 -20.91 -10.45
CA LEU A 367 -13.44 -20.88 -8.99
C LEU A 367 -12.91 -19.51 -8.51
N ALA A 368 -11.97 -18.91 -9.23
CA ALA A 368 -11.47 -17.57 -8.97
C ALA A 368 -12.59 -16.53 -9.06
N ALA A 369 -13.45 -16.60 -10.08
CA ALA A 369 -14.62 -15.74 -10.23
C ALA A 369 -15.59 -15.84 -9.03
N LYS A 370 -15.87 -17.06 -8.56
CA LYS A 370 -16.67 -17.29 -7.33
C LYS A 370 -16.02 -16.65 -6.10
N CYS A 371 -14.70 -16.83 -5.98
CA CYS A 371 -13.93 -16.29 -4.87
C CYS A 371 -13.98 -14.75 -4.88
N THR A 372 -13.73 -14.12 -6.03
CA THR A 372 -13.80 -12.67 -6.20
C THR A 372 -15.19 -12.12 -5.88
N ALA A 373 -16.24 -12.75 -6.40
CA ALA A 373 -17.62 -12.29 -6.17
C ALA A 373 -17.99 -12.27 -4.67
N LYS A 374 -17.42 -13.17 -3.88
CA LYS A 374 -17.72 -13.30 -2.44
C LYS A 374 -16.69 -12.63 -1.54
N ARG A 375 -15.40 -12.65 -1.92
CA ARG A 375 -14.26 -12.31 -1.05
C ARG A 375 -13.34 -11.22 -1.60
N MET A 376 -13.70 -10.57 -2.69
CA MET A 376 -12.91 -9.50 -3.35
C MET A 376 -11.54 -9.93 -3.89
N VAL A 377 -11.15 -11.17 -3.75
CA VAL A 377 -9.88 -11.73 -4.25
C VAL A 377 -10.15 -13.02 -5.00
N PRO A 378 -9.27 -13.41 -5.90
CA PRO A 378 -7.99 -12.82 -6.29
C PRO A 378 -8.10 -11.58 -7.14
N ASP A 379 -6.98 -10.84 -7.24
CA ASP A 379 -6.75 -9.85 -8.30
C ASP A 379 -6.22 -10.55 -9.54
N TYR A 380 -6.26 -9.85 -10.69
CA TYR A 380 -5.97 -10.45 -11.98
C TYR A 380 -4.84 -9.73 -12.70
N ILE A 381 -3.82 -10.49 -13.13
CA ILE A 381 -2.77 -10.04 -14.05
C ILE A 381 -2.95 -10.75 -15.38
N SER A 382 -2.94 -10.01 -16.48
CA SER A 382 -2.95 -10.55 -17.84
C SER A 382 -1.53 -10.93 -18.27
N GLU A 383 -1.27 -12.21 -18.47
CA GLU A 383 -0.02 -12.69 -19.04
C GLU A 383 0.23 -12.06 -20.42
N LYS A 384 -0.79 -12.07 -21.29
CA LYS A 384 -0.74 -11.50 -22.63
C LYS A 384 -0.31 -10.04 -22.64
N LYS A 385 -0.97 -9.19 -21.83
CA LYS A 385 -0.69 -7.76 -21.80
C LYS A 385 0.63 -7.43 -21.10
N MET A 386 1.00 -8.17 -20.10
CA MET A 386 2.28 -7.96 -19.42
C MET A 386 3.45 -8.31 -20.37
N LYS A 387 3.38 -9.43 -21.07
CA LYS A 387 4.38 -9.81 -22.08
C LYS A 387 4.44 -8.78 -23.22
N GLU A 388 3.29 -8.36 -23.74
CA GLU A 388 3.21 -7.31 -24.77
C GLU A 388 3.89 -6.01 -24.33
N TYR A 389 3.64 -5.55 -23.12
CA TYR A 389 4.24 -4.30 -22.62
C TYR A 389 5.75 -4.43 -22.38
N LYS A 390 6.22 -5.58 -21.96
CA LYS A 390 7.66 -5.86 -21.79
C LYS A 390 8.38 -5.90 -23.13
N LEU A 391 7.86 -6.65 -24.10
CA LEU A 391 8.43 -6.75 -25.44
C LEU A 391 8.45 -5.40 -26.17
N SER A 392 7.41 -4.55 -25.99
CA SER A 392 7.35 -3.24 -26.62
C SER A 392 8.46 -2.27 -26.18
N LYS A 393 9.17 -2.59 -25.09
CA LYS A 393 10.30 -1.81 -24.57
C LYS A 393 11.67 -2.33 -25.03
N GLY A 394 11.70 -3.20 -26.03
CA GLY A 394 12.92 -3.78 -26.56
C GLY A 394 13.57 -4.84 -25.64
N GLU A 395 12.79 -5.41 -24.75
CA GLU A 395 13.24 -6.51 -23.90
C GLU A 395 13.37 -7.79 -24.72
N THR A 396 14.38 -8.59 -24.44
CA THR A 396 14.59 -9.86 -25.12
C THR A 396 13.61 -10.93 -24.65
N GLU A 397 13.42 -11.98 -25.46
CA GLU A 397 12.43 -13.04 -25.24
C GLU A 397 12.54 -13.72 -23.86
N GLY A 398 13.68 -13.73 -23.23
CA GLY A 398 13.89 -14.24 -21.85
C GLY A 398 13.43 -13.30 -20.73
N ASN A 399 13.12 -12.04 -21.03
CA ASN A 399 12.66 -11.03 -20.09
C ASN A 399 11.15 -10.72 -20.22
N GLY A 400 10.45 -11.41 -21.12
CA GLY A 400 9.04 -11.19 -21.43
C GLY A 400 8.06 -11.97 -20.56
N ASP A 401 8.47 -12.53 -19.43
CA ASP A 401 7.60 -13.24 -18.50
C ASP A 401 6.77 -12.30 -17.63
N VAL A 402 5.76 -12.85 -16.96
CA VAL A 402 4.93 -12.10 -16.03
C VAL A 402 5.73 -11.73 -14.80
N PHE A 403 5.83 -10.44 -14.52
CA PHE A 403 6.41 -9.97 -13.29
C PHE A 403 5.39 -10.03 -12.15
N THR A 404 5.75 -10.73 -11.09
CA THR A 404 5.03 -10.68 -9.84
C THR A 404 5.13 -9.28 -9.25
N CYS A 405 4.04 -8.75 -8.70
CA CYS A 405 4.12 -7.52 -7.93
C CYS A 405 4.65 -7.79 -6.51
N MET A 406 5.47 -6.87 -6.03
CA MET A 406 5.87 -6.81 -4.62
C MET A 406 4.76 -6.12 -3.82
N GLY A 407 4.25 -6.79 -2.79
CA GLY A 407 3.14 -6.27 -2.00
C GLY A 407 1.90 -6.00 -2.85
N CYS A 408 1.44 -4.74 -2.93
CA CYS A 408 0.19 -4.40 -3.61
C CYS A 408 0.32 -4.38 -5.13
N ARG A 409 1.27 -3.61 -5.65
CA ARG A 409 1.36 -3.31 -7.09
C ARG A 409 2.74 -2.89 -7.59
N SER A 410 3.80 -2.96 -6.76
CA SER A 410 5.14 -2.55 -7.19
C SER A 410 5.75 -3.62 -8.09
N PHE A 411 6.14 -3.23 -9.31
CA PHE A 411 6.82 -4.10 -10.25
C PHE A 411 8.30 -3.79 -10.33
N LEU A 412 9.10 -4.84 -10.50
CA LEU A 412 10.51 -4.70 -10.84
C LEU A 412 10.68 -4.19 -12.27
N THR A 413 11.73 -3.44 -12.51
CA THR A 413 12.26 -3.24 -13.85
C THR A 413 12.96 -4.51 -14.34
N PRO A 414 13.20 -4.68 -15.67
CA PRO A 414 13.99 -5.77 -16.19
C PRO A 414 15.34 -5.89 -15.50
N ASP A 415 15.76 -7.12 -15.23
CA ASP A 415 17.09 -7.39 -14.68
C ASP A 415 18.16 -7.06 -15.72
N ARG A 416 18.91 -5.98 -15.52
CA ARG A 416 20.02 -5.55 -16.37
C ARG A 416 21.38 -6.03 -15.84
N SER A 417 21.37 -6.69 -14.69
CA SER A 417 22.60 -7.14 -14.04
C SER A 417 23.32 -8.24 -14.80
N GLY A 418 22.64 -8.86 -15.70
CA GLY A 418 23.01 -9.76 -16.83
C GLY A 418 24.11 -10.79 -16.64
N THR A 419 25.16 -10.58 -15.89
CA THR A 419 26.24 -11.55 -15.78
C THR A 419 27.21 -11.34 -14.63
N GLY A 420 27.26 -10.21 -13.98
CA GLY A 420 28.27 -9.91 -12.97
C GLY A 420 27.75 -9.70 -11.54
N TRP A 421 26.45 -9.57 -11.41
CA TRP A 421 25.80 -9.09 -10.21
C TRP A 421 25.11 -10.16 -9.40
N ASN A 422 25.12 -11.38 -9.88
CA ASN A 422 24.26 -12.39 -9.35
C ASN A 422 24.77 -12.91 -8.02
N ASN A 423 24.28 -12.31 -6.95
CA ASN A 423 24.59 -12.73 -5.58
C ASN A 423 24.05 -14.09 -5.22
N VAL A 424 23.17 -14.64 -6.04
CA VAL A 424 22.72 -16.03 -5.94
C VAL A 424 23.57 -16.99 -6.78
N ALA A 425 24.69 -16.54 -7.34
CA ALA A 425 25.64 -17.43 -8.01
C ALA A 425 26.13 -18.58 -7.09
N ASN A 426 26.03 -18.38 -5.77
CA ASN A 426 26.33 -19.43 -4.80
C ASN A 426 25.16 -20.37 -4.50
N ALA A 427 23.94 -20.07 -4.99
CA ALA A 427 22.79 -20.93 -4.79
C ALA A 427 22.86 -22.13 -5.76
N LYS A 428 22.50 -23.32 -5.27
CA LYS A 428 22.59 -24.57 -6.05
C LYS A 428 21.67 -24.59 -7.28
N ASN A 429 20.58 -23.82 -7.26
CA ASN A 429 19.61 -23.70 -8.35
C ASN A 429 19.87 -22.48 -9.26
N TYR A 430 21.00 -21.81 -9.12
CA TYR A 430 21.38 -20.70 -9.98
C TYR A 430 21.69 -21.18 -11.41
N VAL A 431 21.08 -20.50 -12.38
CA VAL A 431 21.33 -20.72 -13.83
C VAL A 431 21.91 -19.45 -14.42
N PRO A 432 23.18 -19.44 -14.85
CA PRO A 432 23.80 -18.28 -15.49
C PRO A 432 23.03 -17.83 -16.74
N GLY A 433 22.87 -16.51 -16.91
CA GLY A 433 22.21 -15.92 -18.08
C GLY A 433 20.66 -15.92 -18.04
N LYS A 434 20.05 -16.60 -17.07
CA LYS A 434 18.61 -16.57 -16.88
C LYS A 434 18.21 -15.34 -16.05
N PRO A 435 17.27 -14.50 -16.50
CA PRO A 435 16.76 -13.37 -15.73
C PRO A 435 16.24 -13.81 -14.36
N LYS A 436 16.52 -13.03 -13.34
CA LYS A 436 16.08 -13.31 -11.98
C LYS A 436 14.91 -12.41 -11.61
N TYR A 437 13.78 -13.00 -11.24
CA TYR A 437 12.61 -12.28 -10.74
C TYR A 437 12.56 -12.30 -9.22
N TYR A 438 12.58 -13.47 -8.61
CA TYR A 438 12.55 -13.62 -7.15
C TYR A 438 13.93 -13.35 -6.52
N GLY A 439 13.91 -12.89 -5.28
CA GLY A 439 15.10 -12.45 -4.56
C GLY A 439 15.54 -11.05 -4.97
N ARG A 440 14.61 -10.23 -5.48
CA ARG A 440 14.82 -8.82 -5.81
C ARG A 440 13.88 -7.95 -4.95
N PHE A 441 14.11 -6.65 -4.88
CA PHE A 441 13.42 -5.78 -3.94
C PHE A 441 13.27 -4.35 -4.43
N ASN A 442 12.41 -3.57 -3.75
CA ASN A 442 12.24 -2.13 -3.93
C ASN A 442 12.89 -1.38 -2.75
N GLN A 443 13.70 -0.38 -3.04
CA GLN A 443 14.44 0.41 -2.05
C GLN A 443 13.56 1.39 -1.29
N GLY A 444 12.48 1.90 -1.92
CA GLY A 444 11.56 2.86 -1.33
C GLY A 444 10.87 3.76 -2.35
N VAL A 445 10.03 4.64 -1.84
CA VAL A 445 9.12 5.48 -2.65
C VAL A 445 9.15 6.93 -2.20
N VAL A 446 9.08 7.86 -3.17
CA VAL A 446 8.73 9.26 -2.95
C VAL A 446 7.64 9.63 -3.96
N THR A 447 6.57 10.27 -3.50
CA THR A 447 5.41 10.61 -4.35
C THR A 447 5.30 12.11 -4.57
N ILE A 448 5.13 12.53 -5.84
CA ILE A 448 4.85 13.91 -6.22
C ILE A 448 3.35 14.19 -6.16
N ASN A 449 2.98 15.40 -5.68
CA ASN A 449 1.63 15.93 -5.68
C ASN A 449 1.38 16.71 -6.97
N LEU A 450 0.79 16.10 -7.99
CA LEU A 450 0.54 16.74 -9.29
C LEU A 450 -0.43 17.94 -9.21
N PRO A 451 -1.53 17.90 -8.43
CA PRO A 451 -2.36 19.08 -8.18
C PRO A 451 -1.60 20.28 -7.63
N ASP A 452 -0.59 20.08 -6.78
CA ASP A 452 0.25 21.16 -6.28
C ASP A 452 1.05 21.85 -7.40
N VAL A 453 1.58 21.09 -8.32
CA VAL A 453 2.27 21.63 -9.52
C VAL A 453 1.31 22.50 -10.33
N ALA A 454 0.11 21.98 -10.62
CA ALA A 454 -0.89 22.67 -11.41
C ALA A 454 -1.36 23.98 -10.73
N LEU A 455 -1.72 23.91 -9.46
CA LEU A 455 -2.19 25.08 -8.70
C LEU A 455 -1.07 26.14 -8.54
N SER A 456 0.17 25.71 -8.31
CA SER A 456 1.32 26.61 -8.21
C SER A 456 1.64 27.34 -9.53
N SER A 457 1.28 26.75 -10.67
CA SER A 457 1.45 27.38 -11.99
C SER A 457 0.41 28.45 -12.28
N GLY A 458 -0.71 28.48 -11.54
CA GLY A 458 -1.85 29.35 -11.83
C GLY A 458 -2.56 29.03 -13.15
N GLY A 459 -2.35 27.84 -13.72
CA GLY A 459 -2.90 27.40 -14.99
C GLY A 459 -2.09 27.81 -16.23
N GLU A 460 -0.92 28.43 -16.04
CA GLU A 460 -0.02 28.82 -17.13
C GLU A 460 0.83 27.63 -17.60
N PRO A 461 0.74 27.19 -18.89
CA PRO A 461 1.43 25.99 -19.36
C PRO A 461 2.95 26.03 -19.20
N ASP A 462 3.62 27.09 -19.59
CA ASP A 462 5.09 27.19 -19.52
C ASP A 462 5.57 27.16 -18.05
N LYS A 463 4.83 27.83 -17.18
CA LYS A 463 5.10 27.84 -15.75
C LYS A 463 4.85 26.47 -15.12
N PHE A 464 3.83 25.75 -15.61
CA PHE A 464 3.56 24.38 -15.17
C PHE A 464 4.77 23.48 -15.40
N TRP A 465 5.29 23.41 -16.62
CA TRP A 465 6.41 22.52 -16.94
C TRP A 465 7.68 22.88 -16.15
N LYS A 466 7.94 24.18 -15.97
CA LYS A 466 9.08 24.64 -15.16
C LYS A 466 8.96 24.19 -13.70
N ILE A 467 7.81 24.42 -13.06
CA ILE A 467 7.56 24.00 -11.68
C ILE A 467 7.60 22.47 -11.59
N PHE A 468 7.07 21.77 -12.59
CA PHE A 468 7.08 20.32 -12.64
C PHE A 468 8.51 19.76 -12.63
N ASP A 469 9.41 20.30 -13.44
CA ASP A 469 10.83 19.92 -13.42
C ASP A 469 11.48 20.21 -12.07
N GLU A 470 11.21 21.34 -11.46
CA GLU A 470 11.72 21.69 -10.12
C GLU A 470 11.25 20.68 -9.06
N ARG A 471 9.97 20.23 -9.11
CA ARG A 471 9.40 19.24 -8.18
C ARG A 471 9.94 17.83 -8.46
N LEU A 472 10.15 17.47 -9.71
CA LEU A 472 10.75 16.19 -10.09
C LEU A 472 12.20 16.11 -9.61
N GLU A 473 12.98 17.17 -9.74
CA GLU A 473 14.34 17.22 -9.20
C GLU A 473 14.36 17.08 -7.66
N LEU A 474 13.39 17.68 -6.99
CA LEU A 474 13.23 17.51 -5.54
C LEU A 474 12.91 16.04 -5.17
N CYS A 475 12.03 15.39 -5.93
CA CYS A 475 11.77 13.95 -5.78
C CYS A 475 13.01 13.11 -6.04
N HIS A 476 13.77 13.42 -7.09
CA HIS A 476 15.01 12.73 -7.43
C HIS A 476 16.01 12.77 -6.26
N ARG A 477 16.28 13.96 -5.72
CA ARG A 477 17.16 14.10 -4.55
C ARG A 477 16.64 13.34 -3.32
N ALA A 478 15.33 13.36 -3.07
CA ALA A 478 14.72 12.61 -2.00
C ALA A 478 14.89 11.09 -2.19
N LEU A 479 14.76 10.59 -3.42
CA LEU A 479 15.04 9.19 -3.76
C LEU A 479 16.52 8.83 -3.61
N GLN A 480 17.42 9.73 -3.98
CA GLN A 480 18.87 9.53 -3.74
C GLN A 480 19.20 9.43 -2.24
N TYR A 481 18.53 10.19 -1.38
CA TYR A 481 18.68 10.04 0.08
C TYR A 481 18.24 8.67 0.54
N ARG A 482 17.13 8.11 0.02
CA ARG A 482 16.72 6.73 0.30
C ARG A 482 17.75 5.71 -0.15
N HIS A 483 18.21 5.81 -1.38
CA HIS A 483 19.27 4.95 -1.92
C HIS A 483 20.53 5.00 -1.07
N ASN A 484 21.00 6.21 -0.79
CA ASN A 484 22.24 6.42 0.00
C ASN A 484 22.11 5.91 1.44
N ARG A 485 20.91 5.86 2.01
CA ARG A 485 20.66 5.30 3.34
C ARG A 485 20.94 3.80 3.39
N LEU A 486 20.70 3.08 2.31
CA LEU A 486 20.94 1.64 2.22
C LEU A 486 22.40 1.31 1.93
N LYS A 487 23.20 2.23 1.35
CA LYS A 487 24.61 1.98 1.05
C LYS A 487 25.41 1.72 2.32
N GLY A 488 26.32 0.76 2.23
CA GLY A 488 27.16 0.35 3.35
C GLY A 488 26.46 -0.54 4.37
N THR A 489 25.17 -0.87 4.17
CA THR A 489 24.48 -1.84 5.03
C THR A 489 25.15 -3.20 4.92
N LEU A 490 25.53 -3.76 6.05
CA LEU A 490 26.13 -5.08 6.10
C LEU A 490 25.05 -6.17 6.06
N SER A 491 25.36 -7.29 5.44
CA SER A 491 24.47 -8.45 5.36
C SER A 491 23.96 -8.95 6.72
N ASP A 492 24.69 -8.62 7.80
CA ASP A 492 24.33 -8.93 9.18
C ASP A 492 23.13 -8.14 9.71
N ALA A 493 22.74 -7.05 9.06
CA ALA A 493 21.58 -6.25 9.47
C ALA A 493 20.25 -7.03 9.36
N ALA A 494 20.15 -7.90 8.35
CA ALA A 494 18.99 -8.78 8.15
C ALA A 494 19.44 -10.11 7.50
N PRO A 495 20.01 -11.04 8.28
CA PRO A 495 20.61 -12.26 7.73
C PRO A 495 19.65 -13.10 6.88
N ILE A 496 18.38 -13.19 7.26
CA ILE A 496 17.33 -13.93 6.50
C ILE A 496 17.20 -13.39 5.07
N LEU A 497 17.34 -12.07 4.89
CA LEU A 497 17.24 -11.41 3.59
C LEU A 497 18.52 -11.56 2.77
N TRP A 498 19.66 -11.25 3.40
CA TRP A 498 20.91 -11.01 2.68
C TRP A 498 21.86 -12.21 2.65
N GLN A 499 21.81 -13.09 3.66
CA GLN A 499 22.74 -14.24 3.79
C GLN A 499 22.06 -15.58 3.49
N TYR A 500 20.75 -15.72 3.78
CA TYR A 500 20.10 -17.03 3.84
C TYR A 500 19.01 -17.27 2.78
N GLY A 501 19.04 -16.47 1.71
CA GLY A 501 18.39 -16.81 0.45
C GLY A 501 17.10 -16.07 0.15
N ALA A 502 16.48 -15.33 1.08
CA ALA A 502 15.24 -14.63 0.76
C ALA A 502 15.44 -13.61 -0.38
N LEU A 503 16.53 -12.84 -0.35
CA LEU A 503 16.90 -11.92 -1.42
C LEU A 503 18.28 -12.26 -2.02
N ALA A 504 19.24 -12.67 -1.19
CA ALA A 504 20.60 -12.96 -1.62
C ALA A 504 21.25 -14.02 -0.73
N ARG A 505 22.46 -14.46 -1.12
CA ARG A 505 23.35 -15.32 -0.33
C ARG A 505 24.74 -14.68 -0.22
N LEU A 506 24.77 -13.48 0.37
CA LEU A 506 26.01 -12.77 0.67
C LEU A 506 26.74 -13.43 1.82
N LYS A 507 28.04 -13.22 1.86
CA LYS A 507 28.86 -13.63 3.01
C LYS A 507 28.52 -12.73 4.21
N LYS A 508 28.75 -13.26 5.41
CA LYS A 508 28.63 -12.47 6.64
C LYS A 508 29.58 -11.26 6.58
N GLY A 509 29.09 -10.08 6.96
CA GLY A 509 29.83 -8.82 6.90
C GLY A 509 30.03 -8.24 5.50
N GLU A 510 29.45 -8.83 4.46
CA GLU A 510 29.51 -8.29 3.10
C GLU A 510 28.46 -7.16 2.95
N PRO A 511 28.83 -5.98 2.39
CA PRO A 511 27.87 -4.91 2.15
C PRO A 511 26.91 -5.25 1.00
N ILE A 512 25.67 -4.75 1.10
CA ILE A 512 24.63 -5.01 0.10
C ILE A 512 24.71 -4.09 -1.13
N ASP A 513 25.70 -3.20 -1.19
CA ASP A 513 25.81 -2.11 -2.18
C ASP A 513 25.58 -2.56 -3.62
N LYS A 514 26.17 -3.68 -4.01
CA LYS A 514 26.01 -4.22 -5.36
C LYS A 514 24.58 -4.65 -5.72
N LEU A 515 23.70 -4.81 -4.73
CA LEU A 515 22.27 -5.09 -4.94
C LEU A 515 21.44 -3.82 -5.20
N LEU A 516 22.02 -2.66 -5.04
CA LEU A 516 21.33 -1.37 -5.17
C LEU A 516 21.38 -0.82 -6.60
N TYR A 517 22.16 -1.42 -7.50
CA TYR A 517 22.42 -0.94 -8.85
C TYR A 517 22.07 -1.98 -9.93
N GLY A 518 22.08 -1.54 -11.19
CA GLY A 518 22.02 -2.42 -12.36
C GLY A 518 20.67 -3.13 -12.55
N GLY A 519 19.60 -2.67 -11.88
CA GLY A 519 18.29 -3.29 -11.97
C GLY A 519 18.05 -4.46 -11.01
N TYR A 520 19.00 -4.80 -10.14
CA TYR A 520 18.76 -5.82 -9.12
C TYR A 520 17.66 -5.39 -8.14
N SER A 521 17.62 -4.12 -7.79
CA SER A 521 16.53 -3.48 -7.06
C SER A 521 16.01 -2.26 -7.80
N THR A 522 14.80 -1.85 -7.47
CA THR A 522 14.16 -0.65 -8.01
C THR A 522 14.01 0.41 -6.94
N ILE A 523 13.85 1.67 -7.36
CA ILE A 523 13.42 2.77 -6.50
C ILE A 523 12.33 3.54 -7.22
N SER A 524 11.28 3.96 -6.52
CA SER A 524 10.03 4.36 -7.18
C SER A 524 9.73 5.84 -7.03
N LEU A 525 9.52 6.51 -8.17
CA LEU A 525 8.85 7.79 -8.24
C LEU A 525 7.34 7.56 -8.28
N GLY A 526 6.65 7.87 -7.19
CA GLY A 526 5.20 7.84 -7.11
C GLY A 526 4.56 9.13 -7.59
N TYR A 527 3.28 9.10 -7.92
CA TYR A 527 2.49 10.29 -8.28
C TYR A 527 1.04 10.17 -7.81
N ALA A 528 0.40 11.31 -7.58
CA ALA A 528 -0.96 11.41 -7.11
C ALA A 528 -1.70 12.55 -7.81
N GLY A 529 -3.03 12.40 -8.00
CA GLY A 529 -3.90 13.49 -8.43
C GLY A 529 -3.78 13.88 -9.89
N LEU A 530 -3.56 12.93 -10.79
CA LEU A 530 -3.49 13.23 -12.23
C LEU A 530 -4.80 13.84 -12.75
N TYR A 531 -5.97 13.37 -12.23
CA TYR A 531 -7.26 13.93 -12.56
C TYR A 531 -7.36 15.41 -12.19
N GLU A 532 -7.06 15.77 -10.95
CA GLU A 532 -7.14 17.15 -10.45
C GLU A 532 -6.16 18.05 -11.18
N CYS A 533 -4.95 17.57 -11.44
CA CYS A 533 -3.94 18.27 -12.23
C CYS A 533 -4.45 18.58 -13.64
N CYS A 534 -4.94 17.56 -14.35
CA CYS A 534 -5.47 17.71 -15.70
C CYS A 534 -6.68 18.65 -15.74
N LYS A 535 -7.61 18.48 -14.79
CA LYS A 535 -8.81 19.30 -14.70
C LYS A 535 -8.49 20.78 -14.43
N TYR A 536 -7.52 21.08 -13.57
CA TYR A 536 -7.11 22.46 -13.32
C TYR A 536 -6.46 23.10 -14.55
N MET A 537 -5.57 22.37 -15.24
CA MET A 537 -4.83 22.90 -16.40
C MET A 537 -5.69 23.00 -17.68
N THR A 538 -6.69 22.13 -17.85
CA THR A 538 -7.46 22.03 -19.11
C THR A 538 -8.93 22.37 -18.95
N GLY A 539 -9.42 22.50 -17.73
CA GLY A 539 -10.85 22.65 -17.41
C GLY A 539 -11.67 21.35 -17.50
N LYS A 540 -11.06 20.23 -17.89
CA LYS A 540 -11.74 18.96 -18.16
C LYS A 540 -11.10 17.76 -17.45
N SER A 541 -11.89 16.71 -17.23
CA SER A 541 -11.35 15.41 -16.79
C SER A 541 -10.34 14.86 -17.81
N HIS A 542 -9.35 14.11 -17.32
CA HIS A 542 -8.40 13.41 -18.20
C HIS A 542 -9.04 12.30 -19.05
N THR A 543 -10.29 11.92 -18.75
CA THR A 543 -11.10 11.03 -19.59
C THR A 543 -11.65 11.72 -20.84
N ASP A 544 -11.74 13.07 -20.84
CA ASP A 544 -12.16 13.84 -22.02
C ASP A 544 -11.08 13.72 -23.12
N PRO A 545 -11.47 13.39 -24.37
CA PRO A 545 -10.52 13.24 -25.47
C PRO A 545 -9.64 14.47 -25.72
N ALA A 546 -10.12 15.68 -25.41
CA ALA A 546 -9.35 16.92 -25.58
C ALA A 546 -8.30 17.12 -24.46
N ALA A 547 -8.53 16.60 -23.27
CA ALA A 547 -7.64 16.73 -22.11
C ALA A 547 -6.68 15.54 -21.94
N LYS A 548 -7.05 14.37 -22.43
CA LYS A 548 -6.24 13.14 -22.35
C LYS A 548 -4.80 13.31 -22.85
N PRO A 549 -4.51 14.00 -23.99
CA PRO A 549 -3.13 14.19 -24.45
C PRO A 549 -2.25 14.91 -23.43
N PHE A 550 -2.80 15.89 -22.68
CA PHE A 550 -2.07 16.55 -21.61
C PHE A 550 -1.73 15.59 -20.49
N ALA A 551 -2.69 14.78 -20.03
CA ALA A 551 -2.45 13.78 -19.00
C ALA A 551 -1.37 12.76 -19.41
N LEU A 552 -1.42 12.27 -20.65
CA LEU A 552 -0.40 11.38 -21.20
C LEU A 552 0.99 12.03 -21.29
N SER A 553 1.06 13.33 -21.65
CA SER A 553 2.34 14.06 -21.69
C SER A 553 2.96 14.24 -20.30
N VAL A 554 2.14 14.45 -19.25
CA VAL A 554 2.61 14.49 -17.86
C VAL A 554 3.21 13.14 -17.46
N MET A 555 2.54 12.04 -17.79
CA MET A 555 3.03 10.70 -17.50
C MET A 555 4.31 10.36 -18.25
N GLN A 556 4.37 10.71 -19.53
CA GLN A 556 5.56 10.48 -20.35
C GLN A 556 6.75 11.26 -19.83
N HIS A 557 6.55 12.53 -19.46
CA HIS A 557 7.63 13.37 -18.91
C HIS A 557 8.24 12.78 -17.63
N MET A 558 7.41 12.25 -16.69
CA MET A 558 7.90 11.55 -15.51
C MET A 558 8.71 10.29 -15.87
N ASN A 559 8.27 9.53 -16.88
CA ASN A 559 9.02 8.36 -17.36
C ASN A 559 10.36 8.75 -17.95
N ASP A 560 10.39 9.82 -18.77
CA ASP A 560 11.61 10.31 -19.40
C ASP A 560 12.63 10.74 -18.34
N LYS A 561 12.20 11.41 -17.28
CA LYS A 561 13.04 11.75 -16.13
C LYS A 561 13.56 10.52 -15.38
N CYS A 562 12.72 9.53 -15.11
CA CYS A 562 13.16 8.28 -14.52
C CYS A 562 14.24 7.59 -15.37
N ASN A 563 14.07 7.58 -16.69
CA ASN A 563 15.05 7.00 -17.61
C ASN A 563 16.35 7.80 -17.67
N GLU A 564 16.28 9.13 -17.66
CA GLU A 564 17.43 10.02 -17.58
C GLU A 564 18.27 9.72 -16.34
N TRP A 565 17.64 9.69 -15.16
CA TRP A 565 18.33 9.38 -13.90
C TRP A 565 18.90 7.96 -13.87
N LYS A 566 18.12 6.98 -14.36
CA LYS A 566 18.57 5.58 -14.47
C LYS A 566 19.84 5.46 -15.30
N ASN A 567 19.89 6.12 -16.46
CA ASN A 567 21.04 6.07 -17.35
C ASN A 567 22.28 6.78 -16.75
N ALA A 568 22.07 7.89 -16.03
CA ALA A 568 23.14 8.65 -15.42
C ALA A 568 23.75 7.92 -14.18
N GLU A 569 22.94 7.24 -13.39
CA GLU A 569 23.34 6.75 -12.06
C GLU A 569 23.39 5.23 -11.96
N ASN A 570 22.91 4.49 -12.97
CA ASN A 570 22.74 3.02 -12.92
C ASN A 570 21.85 2.53 -11.77
N ILE A 571 20.93 3.38 -11.30
CA ILE A 571 19.90 3.09 -10.29
C ILE A 571 18.57 2.98 -11.01
N ASP A 572 17.78 1.93 -10.75
CA ASP A 572 16.55 1.68 -11.47
C ASP A 572 15.38 2.48 -10.90
N TYR A 573 15.39 3.79 -11.20
CA TYR A 573 14.24 4.66 -11.01
C TYR A 573 13.08 4.22 -11.91
N SER A 574 11.88 4.16 -11.35
CA SER A 574 10.70 3.69 -12.07
C SER A 574 9.44 4.43 -11.65
N LEU A 575 8.63 4.83 -12.62
CA LEU A 575 7.36 5.50 -12.35
C LEU A 575 6.34 4.53 -11.78
N TYR A 576 5.72 4.89 -10.67
CA TYR A 576 4.90 4.03 -9.85
C TYR A 576 3.55 4.66 -9.53
N GLY A 577 2.47 3.99 -9.90
CA GLY A 577 1.11 4.31 -9.45
C GLY A 577 0.95 3.97 -7.96
N THR A 578 1.44 4.85 -7.11
CA THR A 578 1.61 4.62 -5.66
C THR A 578 0.30 4.24 -4.98
N PRO A 579 0.27 3.24 -4.10
CA PRO A 579 -0.83 3.07 -3.15
C PRO A 579 -0.80 4.23 -2.14
N LEU A 580 -1.81 5.07 -2.19
CA LEU A 580 -1.92 6.28 -1.37
C LEU A 580 -2.94 6.07 -0.26
N GLU A 581 -2.57 5.48 0.86
CA GLU A 581 -3.47 5.21 1.97
C GLU A 581 -3.96 6.50 2.64
N SER A 582 -3.18 7.05 3.54
CA SER A 582 -3.45 8.33 4.20
C SER A 582 -2.98 9.54 3.38
N THR A 583 -2.10 9.32 2.40
CA THR A 583 -1.46 10.40 1.62
C THR A 583 -2.46 11.19 0.78
N THR A 584 -3.52 10.57 0.24
CA THR A 584 -4.58 11.29 -0.48
C THR A 584 -5.28 12.32 0.40
N TYR A 585 -5.54 11.97 1.65
CA TYR A 585 -6.10 12.87 2.66
C TYR A 585 -5.11 13.97 3.05
N LYS A 586 -3.85 13.60 3.34
CA LYS A 586 -2.78 14.55 3.65
C LYS A 586 -2.62 15.59 2.53
N PHE A 587 -2.49 15.13 1.29
CA PHE A 587 -2.34 16.03 0.14
C PHE A 587 -3.54 16.96 -0.03
N ALA A 588 -4.76 16.45 0.11
CA ALA A 588 -5.97 17.28 0.05
C ALA A 588 -5.92 18.40 1.10
N LYS A 589 -5.55 18.08 2.34
CA LYS A 589 -5.43 19.08 3.43
C LYS A 589 -4.33 20.11 3.16
N CYS A 590 -3.18 19.68 2.68
CA CYS A 590 -2.09 20.59 2.32
C CYS A 590 -2.48 21.53 1.18
N LEU A 591 -3.17 21.02 0.15
CA LEU A 591 -3.69 21.83 -0.97
C LEU A 591 -4.71 22.86 -0.48
N GLN A 592 -5.66 22.46 0.37
CA GLN A 592 -6.65 23.36 0.97
C GLN A 592 -5.98 24.46 1.80
N LYS A 593 -4.96 24.11 2.57
CA LYS A 593 -4.18 25.08 3.35
C LYS A 593 -3.44 26.09 2.48
N ARG A 594 -2.85 25.65 1.37
CA ARG A 594 -2.00 26.50 0.51
C ARG A 594 -2.78 27.30 -0.50
N PHE A 595 -3.83 26.76 -1.07
CA PHE A 595 -4.54 27.34 -2.21
C PHE A 595 -6.01 27.65 -1.96
N GLY A 596 -6.54 27.30 -0.76
CA GLY A 596 -7.94 27.43 -0.44
C GLY A 596 -8.82 26.39 -1.12
N ILE A 597 -10.11 26.63 -1.16
CA ILE A 597 -11.10 25.76 -1.80
C ILE A 597 -11.26 26.15 -3.26
N VAL A 598 -10.74 25.29 -4.14
CA VAL A 598 -10.91 25.40 -5.60
C VAL A 598 -11.93 24.35 -6.04
N PRO A 599 -13.11 24.76 -6.57
CA PRO A 599 -14.18 23.83 -6.92
C PRO A 599 -13.72 22.73 -7.89
N GLY A 600 -14.03 21.48 -7.51
CA GLY A 600 -13.68 20.30 -8.29
C GLY A 600 -12.20 19.89 -8.26
N ILE A 601 -11.36 20.59 -7.47
CA ILE A 601 -9.92 20.31 -7.31
C ILE A 601 -9.56 20.08 -5.84
N THR A 602 -9.85 21.06 -4.96
CA THR A 602 -9.51 20.99 -3.53
C THR A 602 -10.72 20.98 -2.60
N ASP A 603 -11.93 20.88 -3.12
CA ASP A 603 -13.19 20.92 -2.40
C ASP A 603 -13.55 19.60 -1.69
N ARG A 604 -12.68 18.60 -1.77
CA ARG A 604 -12.84 17.29 -1.11
C ARG A 604 -11.72 17.01 -0.13
N ASN A 605 -11.98 16.10 0.81
CA ASN A 605 -10.96 15.65 1.78
C ASN A 605 -10.05 14.54 1.25
N TYR A 606 -10.03 14.35 -0.06
CA TYR A 606 -9.14 13.41 -0.74
C TYR A 606 -8.82 13.94 -2.14
N ILE A 607 -7.73 13.44 -2.73
CA ILE A 607 -7.40 13.58 -4.14
C ILE A 607 -7.42 12.21 -4.81
N THR A 608 -7.50 12.19 -6.12
CA THR A 608 -7.49 10.95 -6.91
C THR A 608 -6.18 10.20 -6.76
N ASN A 609 -6.27 8.90 -6.53
CA ASN A 609 -5.10 8.04 -6.49
C ASN A 609 -4.50 7.88 -7.89
N SER A 610 -3.20 8.21 -8.03
CA SER A 610 -2.43 8.01 -9.28
C SER A 610 -3.16 8.55 -10.53
N TYR A 611 -3.38 7.69 -11.52
CA TYR A 611 -4.01 7.95 -12.81
C TYR A 611 -5.51 7.62 -12.89
N HIS A 612 -6.09 7.10 -11.82
CA HIS A 612 -7.45 6.54 -11.87
C HIS A 612 -8.48 7.57 -12.36
N VAL A 613 -9.50 7.06 -13.02
CA VAL A 613 -10.73 7.83 -13.26
C VAL A 613 -11.29 8.27 -11.91
N HIS A 614 -11.74 9.53 -11.81
CA HIS A 614 -12.25 10.06 -10.55
C HIS A 614 -13.45 9.23 -10.07
N VAL A 615 -13.49 8.92 -8.77
CA VAL A 615 -14.45 7.97 -8.17
C VAL A 615 -15.93 8.33 -8.37
N THR A 616 -16.23 9.59 -8.65
CA THR A 616 -17.60 10.07 -8.93
C THR A 616 -17.95 10.08 -10.41
N GLU A 617 -17.01 9.77 -11.30
CA GLU A 617 -17.25 9.84 -12.73
C GLU A 617 -18.04 8.61 -13.20
N GLN A 618 -19.17 8.85 -13.87
CA GLN A 618 -20.03 7.80 -14.40
C GLN A 618 -19.39 7.21 -15.67
N ILE A 619 -18.84 6.02 -15.56
CA ILE A 619 -18.16 5.31 -16.64
C ILE A 619 -18.39 3.81 -16.45
N ASP A 620 -18.60 3.08 -17.54
CA ASP A 620 -18.71 1.63 -17.46
C ASP A 620 -17.33 0.95 -17.28
N ALA A 621 -17.34 -0.28 -16.75
CA ALA A 621 -16.14 -1.04 -16.43
C ALA A 621 -15.19 -1.23 -17.62
N PHE A 622 -15.72 -1.52 -18.80
CA PHE A 622 -14.91 -1.82 -19.97
C PHE A 622 -14.25 -0.57 -20.54
N THR A 623 -15.00 0.52 -20.62
CA THR A 623 -14.48 1.83 -21.02
C THR A 623 -13.41 2.32 -20.05
N LYS A 624 -13.66 2.20 -18.74
CA LYS A 624 -12.70 2.57 -17.68
C LYS A 624 -11.40 1.77 -17.80
N LEU A 625 -11.49 0.45 -17.86
CA LEU A 625 -10.30 -0.42 -17.94
C LEU A 625 -9.49 -0.17 -19.22
N LYS A 626 -10.17 0.03 -20.35
CA LYS A 626 -9.51 0.37 -21.61
C LYS A 626 -8.81 1.72 -21.55
N PHE A 627 -9.45 2.72 -20.98
CA PHE A 627 -8.86 4.04 -20.76
C PHE A 627 -7.62 3.95 -19.85
N GLU A 628 -7.75 3.33 -18.69
CA GLU A 628 -6.67 3.22 -17.70
C GLU A 628 -5.50 2.36 -18.17
N SER A 629 -5.70 1.45 -19.13
CA SER A 629 -4.63 0.59 -19.66
C SER A 629 -3.46 1.37 -20.27
N GLU A 630 -3.72 2.54 -20.88
CA GLU A 630 -2.69 3.40 -21.44
C GLU A 630 -1.80 4.01 -20.35
N PHE A 631 -2.39 4.34 -19.20
CA PHE A 631 -1.67 4.89 -18.05
C PHE A 631 -0.90 3.81 -17.28
N GLN A 632 -1.44 2.58 -17.22
CA GLN A 632 -0.68 1.44 -16.67
C GLN A 632 0.60 1.18 -17.47
N ARG A 633 0.52 1.22 -18.80
CA ARG A 633 1.69 1.09 -19.67
C ARG A 633 2.77 2.13 -19.38
N LEU A 634 2.36 3.34 -18.97
CA LEU A 634 3.25 4.44 -18.60
C LEU A 634 3.69 4.39 -17.12
N SER A 635 3.28 3.39 -16.36
CA SER A 635 3.66 3.19 -14.96
C SER A 635 4.43 1.85 -14.78
N PRO A 636 5.65 1.73 -15.36
CA PRO A 636 6.39 0.47 -15.37
C PRO A 636 6.82 -0.02 -13.98
N GLY A 637 6.91 0.88 -13.00
CA GLY A 637 7.21 0.56 -11.61
C GLY A 637 6.04 -0.05 -10.85
N GLY A 638 4.89 -0.14 -11.48
CA GLY A 638 3.69 -0.78 -10.94
C GLY A 638 2.46 0.09 -10.99
N ALA A 639 1.35 -0.54 -11.24
CA ALA A 639 0.03 0.06 -11.28
C ALA A 639 -1.05 -1.00 -11.15
N ILE A 640 -2.23 -0.63 -10.68
CA ILE A 640 -3.41 -1.48 -10.62
C ILE A 640 -4.64 -0.64 -10.94
N SER A 641 -5.57 -1.19 -11.70
CA SER A 641 -6.88 -0.60 -11.92
C SER A 641 -7.95 -1.37 -11.17
N TYR A 642 -9.06 -0.74 -10.85
CA TYR A 642 -10.16 -1.39 -10.16
C TYR A 642 -11.51 -1.10 -10.81
N VAL A 643 -12.44 -2.02 -10.61
CA VAL A 643 -13.82 -1.90 -11.02
C VAL A 643 -14.72 -2.02 -9.78
N GLU A 644 -15.50 -0.99 -9.47
CA GLU A 644 -16.54 -1.07 -8.43
C GLU A 644 -17.74 -1.82 -9.00
N VAL A 645 -18.07 -2.94 -8.38
CA VAL A 645 -19.16 -3.82 -8.82
C VAL A 645 -20.19 -4.04 -7.72
N PRO A 646 -21.46 -4.28 -8.08
CA PRO A 646 -22.49 -4.68 -7.11
C PRO A 646 -22.21 -6.10 -6.57
N ASN A 647 -23.15 -6.67 -5.84
CA ASN A 647 -23.09 -8.09 -5.48
C ASN A 647 -23.15 -8.94 -6.76
N MET A 648 -22.09 -9.68 -7.04
CA MET A 648 -21.92 -10.50 -8.25
C MET A 648 -22.06 -12.00 -7.99
N GLN A 649 -22.44 -12.42 -6.79
CA GLN A 649 -22.47 -13.85 -6.42
C GLN A 649 -23.44 -14.66 -7.29
N ASP A 650 -24.52 -14.04 -7.76
CA ASP A 650 -25.53 -14.65 -8.62
C ASP A 650 -25.29 -14.43 -10.12
N ASN A 651 -24.22 -13.68 -10.49
CA ASN A 651 -23.90 -13.38 -11.87
C ASN A 651 -22.39 -13.59 -12.16
N LEU A 652 -21.94 -14.82 -12.02
CA LEU A 652 -20.53 -15.18 -12.24
C LEU A 652 -20.11 -15.05 -13.70
N GLU A 653 -21.06 -15.14 -14.64
CA GLU A 653 -20.76 -14.96 -16.06
C GLU A 653 -20.27 -13.53 -16.35
N ALA A 654 -20.88 -12.53 -15.72
CA ALA A 654 -20.42 -11.16 -15.85
C ALA A 654 -19.01 -10.96 -15.26
N VAL A 655 -18.70 -11.60 -14.13
CA VAL A 655 -17.34 -11.58 -13.57
C VAL A 655 -16.34 -12.18 -14.55
N ILE A 656 -16.64 -13.34 -15.14
CA ILE A 656 -15.78 -14.00 -16.13
C ILE A 656 -15.60 -13.11 -17.37
N LYS A 657 -16.63 -12.44 -17.84
CA LYS A 657 -16.53 -11.48 -18.97
C LYS A 657 -15.59 -10.32 -18.65
N VAL A 658 -15.64 -9.78 -17.43
CA VAL A 658 -14.68 -8.75 -16.98
C VAL A 658 -13.27 -9.34 -16.95
N MET A 659 -13.07 -10.55 -16.45
CA MET A 659 -11.76 -11.20 -16.43
C MET A 659 -11.21 -11.42 -17.85
N GLN A 660 -12.05 -11.85 -18.81
CA GLN A 660 -11.69 -11.98 -20.21
C GLN A 660 -11.30 -10.63 -20.83
N PHE A 661 -12.03 -9.57 -20.47
CA PHE A 661 -11.69 -8.21 -20.91
C PHE A 661 -10.36 -7.73 -20.32
N ILE A 662 -10.08 -8.03 -19.05
CA ILE A 662 -8.79 -7.73 -18.40
C ILE A 662 -7.67 -8.45 -19.18
N TYR A 663 -7.83 -9.74 -19.47
CA TYR A 663 -6.84 -10.52 -20.21
C TYR A 663 -6.48 -9.88 -21.56
N ASP A 664 -7.48 -9.39 -22.29
CA ASP A 664 -7.28 -8.83 -23.63
C ASP A 664 -6.85 -7.36 -23.65
N ASN A 665 -7.08 -6.57 -22.61
CA ASN A 665 -6.98 -5.12 -22.69
C ASN A 665 -6.11 -4.43 -21.64
N ILE A 666 -5.95 -4.97 -20.44
CA ILE A 666 -5.23 -4.31 -19.36
C ILE A 666 -4.33 -5.27 -18.58
N MET A 667 -3.19 -4.77 -18.12
CA MET A 667 -2.17 -5.59 -17.49
C MET A 667 -2.59 -6.12 -16.11
N TYR A 668 -3.16 -5.26 -15.27
CA TYR A 668 -3.47 -5.61 -13.88
C TYR A 668 -4.73 -4.90 -13.39
N ALA A 669 -5.71 -5.67 -12.93
CA ALA A 669 -6.95 -5.12 -12.40
C ALA A 669 -7.55 -5.96 -11.26
N GLU A 670 -8.37 -5.31 -10.44
CA GLU A 670 -9.14 -5.90 -9.34
C GLU A 670 -10.63 -5.55 -9.45
N LEU A 671 -11.48 -6.41 -8.88
CA LEU A 671 -12.92 -6.15 -8.75
C LEU A 671 -13.25 -5.87 -7.29
N ASN A 672 -13.84 -4.72 -7.04
CA ASN A 672 -14.26 -4.29 -5.71
C ASN A 672 -15.71 -4.67 -5.47
N THR A 673 -15.93 -5.85 -4.90
CA THR A 673 -17.24 -6.29 -4.40
C THR A 673 -17.44 -5.81 -2.95
N LYS A 674 -18.59 -6.12 -2.37
CA LYS A 674 -18.88 -5.82 -0.96
C LYS A 674 -19.00 -7.15 -0.20
N SER A 675 -18.30 -7.24 0.92
CA SER A 675 -18.27 -8.45 1.75
C SER A 675 -18.26 -8.06 3.23
N ASP A 676 -19.40 -7.55 3.71
CA ASP A 676 -19.54 -7.06 5.07
C ASP A 676 -20.50 -7.91 5.89
N TYR A 677 -20.35 -7.84 7.23
CA TYR A 677 -21.20 -8.55 8.17
C TYR A 677 -21.41 -7.73 9.44
N CYS A 678 -22.65 -7.68 9.92
CA CYS A 678 -23.00 -7.08 11.20
C CYS A 678 -23.13 -8.17 12.27
N GLN A 679 -22.30 -8.14 13.30
CA GLN A 679 -22.31 -9.12 14.39
C GLN A 679 -23.54 -8.97 15.33
N VAL A 680 -24.24 -7.83 15.29
CA VAL A 680 -25.41 -7.55 16.16
C VAL A 680 -26.66 -8.24 15.64
N CYS A 681 -26.93 -8.12 14.33
CA CYS A 681 -28.18 -8.62 13.76
C CYS A 681 -28.00 -9.74 12.72
N GLY A 682 -26.75 -10.14 12.41
CA GLY A 682 -26.48 -11.17 11.42
C GLY A 682 -26.63 -10.71 9.96
N TYR A 683 -26.76 -9.41 9.72
CA TYR A 683 -26.84 -8.90 8.35
C TYR A 683 -25.55 -9.21 7.56
N ASP A 684 -25.71 -9.90 6.45
CA ASP A 684 -24.65 -10.21 5.48
C ASP A 684 -24.93 -9.41 4.20
N GLY A 685 -24.13 -8.39 3.93
CA GLY A 685 -24.35 -7.46 2.83
C GLY A 685 -23.58 -6.16 3.02
N GLU A 686 -23.87 -5.14 2.23
CA GLU A 686 -23.15 -3.88 2.26
C GLU A 686 -23.51 -3.02 3.49
N ILE A 687 -22.53 -2.79 4.38
CA ILE A 687 -22.60 -1.79 5.44
C ILE A 687 -22.46 -0.39 4.82
N LYS A 688 -23.31 0.56 5.22
CA LYS A 688 -23.37 1.89 4.63
C LYS A 688 -22.50 2.91 5.38
N ILE A 689 -22.11 3.96 4.69
CA ILE A 689 -21.47 5.13 5.28
C ILE A 689 -22.51 6.22 5.40
N VAL A 690 -22.76 6.70 6.63
CA VAL A 690 -23.72 7.75 6.94
C VAL A 690 -23.01 8.94 7.60
N GLU A 691 -23.64 10.10 7.57
CA GLU A 691 -23.16 11.29 8.26
C GLU A 691 -23.76 11.34 9.67
N ASP A 692 -22.91 11.54 10.67
CA ASP A 692 -23.29 11.69 12.06
C ASP A 692 -22.48 12.84 12.68
N ASP A 693 -23.19 13.92 13.04
CA ASP A 693 -22.60 15.13 13.64
C ASP A 693 -21.35 15.66 12.89
N GLY A 694 -21.45 15.69 11.55
CA GLY A 694 -20.38 16.15 10.65
C GLY A 694 -19.20 15.20 10.47
N LYS A 695 -19.33 13.95 10.93
CA LYS A 695 -18.37 12.86 10.69
C LYS A 695 -19.03 11.74 9.89
N LEU A 696 -18.22 11.08 9.05
CA LEU A 696 -18.64 9.88 8.35
C LEU A 696 -18.42 8.66 9.24
N VAL A 697 -19.47 7.86 9.43
CA VAL A 697 -19.47 6.64 10.24
C VAL A 697 -20.08 5.47 9.48
N TRP A 698 -19.66 4.25 9.82
CA TRP A 698 -20.22 3.03 9.26
C TRP A 698 -21.49 2.64 10.04
N GLU A 699 -22.56 2.30 9.32
CA GLU A 699 -23.84 1.93 9.90
C GLU A 699 -24.43 0.71 9.20
N CYS A 700 -24.87 -0.26 10.00
CA CYS A 700 -25.64 -1.40 9.49
C CYS A 700 -27.01 -0.94 8.98
N PRO A 701 -27.38 -1.19 7.71
CA PRO A 701 -28.66 -0.74 7.17
C PRO A 701 -29.88 -1.48 7.77
N HIS A 702 -29.65 -2.60 8.47
CA HIS A 702 -30.72 -3.41 9.06
C HIS A 702 -31.02 -3.06 10.53
N CYS A 703 -29.99 -2.91 11.38
CA CYS A 703 -30.17 -2.66 12.81
C CYS A 703 -29.61 -1.32 13.29
N HIS A 704 -29.08 -0.49 12.37
CA HIS A 704 -28.48 0.81 12.66
C HIS A 704 -27.30 0.78 13.66
N ASN A 705 -26.69 -0.39 13.83
CA ASN A 705 -25.47 -0.50 14.64
C ASN A 705 -24.32 0.32 14.02
N ARG A 706 -23.65 1.15 14.83
CA ARG A 706 -22.50 1.98 14.47
C ARG A 706 -21.24 1.62 15.23
N ASP A 707 -21.30 0.63 16.10
CA ASP A 707 -20.14 0.13 16.83
C ASP A 707 -19.22 -0.63 15.87
N GLN A 708 -18.13 0.01 15.47
CA GLN A 708 -17.15 -0.56 14.51
C GLN A 708 -16.56 -1.89 15.00
N SER A 709 -16.46 -2.11 16.30
CA SER A 709 -15.98 -3.39 16.85
C SER A 709 -16.92 -4.56 16.56
N LYS A 710 -18.15 -4.28 16.19
CA LYS A 710 -19.21 -5.26 15.85
C LYS A 710 -19.59 -5.23 14.37
N LEU A 711 -18.87 -4.49 13.55
CA LEU A 711 -19.02 -4.42 12.11
C LEU A 711 -17.78 -5.01 11.43
N ASN A 712 -17.95 -6.10 10.70
CA ASN A 712 -16.91 -6.62 9.83
C ASN A 712 -17.09 -5.97 8.45
N VAL A 713 -16.37 -4.89 8.21
CA VAL A 713 -16.39 -4.15 6.93
C VAL A 713 -15.09 -4.44 6.19
N ALA A 714 -15.21 -4.89 4.97
CA ALA A 714 -14.07 -5.10 4.09
C ALA A 714 -14.17 -4.21 2.85
N ARG A 715 -13.17 -3.38 2.60
CA ARG A 715 -13.08 -2.50 1.42
C ARG A 715 -11.69 -2.51 0.85
N ARG A 716 -11.62 -2.44 -0.47
CA ARG A 716 -10.36 -2.21 -1.17
C ARG A 716 -9.86 -0.79 -0.94
N THR A 717 -8.61 -0.71 -0.52
CA THR A 717 -7.87 0.54 -0.42
C THR A 717 -6.53 0.36 -1.10
N CYS A 718 -6.38 0.94 -2.28
CA CYS A 718 -5.09 0.97 -2.96
C CYS A 718 -4.44 -0.41 -3.20
N GLY A 719 -5.25 -1.43 -3.52
CA GLY A 719 -4.75 -2.76 -3.90
C GLY A 719 -4.66 -3.78 -2.77
N TYR A 720 -5.07 -3.44 -1.55
CA TYR A 720 -5.26 -4.39 -0.44
C TYR A 720 -6.61 -4.17 0.26
N ILE A 721 -6.98 -5.08 1.13
CA ILE A 721 -8.24 -5.01 1.86
C ILE A 721 -7.99 -4.36 3.23
N GLY A 722 -8.66 -3.24 3.51
CA GLY A 722 -8.75 -2.65 4.82
C GLY A 722 -10.01 -3.12 5.54
N THR A 723 -9.97 -3.29 6.86
CA THR A 723 -11.05 -3.94 7.60
C THR A 723 -11.61 -3.18 8.80
N GLN A 724 -10.89 -2.21 9.40
CA GLN A 724 -11.34 -1.63 10.67
C GLN A 724 -11.14 -0.12 10.82
N PHE A 725 -9.95 0.40 10.56
CA PHE A 725 -9.59 1.79 10.89
C PHE A 725 -9.47 2.64 9.63
N TRP A 726 -10.37 3.63 9.50
CA TRP A 726 -10.51 4.43 8.28
C TRP A 726 -10.39 5.92 8.59
N ASN A 727 -9.50 6.64 7.93
CA ASN A 727 -9.50 8.10 8.01
C ASN A 727 -10.71 8.70 7.27
N GLN A 728 -11.10 9.92 7.65
CA GLN A 728 -12.29 10.58 7.09
C GLN A 728 -12.18 10.84 5.58
N GLY A 729 -10.98 11.10 5.08
CA GLY A 729 -10.76 11.27 3.64
C GLY A 729 -10.98 9.98 2.87
N ARG A 730 -10.45 8.86 3.36
CA ARG A 730 -10.68 7.54 2.75
C ARG A 730 -12.14 7.11 2.86
N THR A 731 -12.78 7.37 3.98
CA THR A 731 -14.21 7.07 4.17
C THR A 731 -15.07 7.89 3.20
N ALA A 732 -14.74 9.17 2.98
CA ALA A 732 -15.42 10.02 2.00
C ALA A 732 -15.21 9.51 0.56
N GLU A 733 -13.98 9.14 0.20
CA GLU A 733 -13.65 8.59 -1.11
C GLU A 733 -14.44 7.28 -1.38
N ILE A 734 -14.51 6.36 -0.41
CA ILE A 734 -15.28 5.12 -0.53
C ILE A 734 -16.78 5.41 -0.67
N LYS A 735 -17.30 6.39 0.08
CA LYS A 735 -18.72 6.81 -0.02
C LYS A 735 -19.07 7.36 -1.41
N ASP A 736 -18.14 8.08 -2.01
CA ASP A 736 -18.32 8.76 -3.29
C ASP A 736 -18.18 7.83 -4.51
N ARG A 737 -17.69 6.59 -4.32
CA ARG A 737 -17.47 5.64 -5.43
C ARG A 737 -18.76 5.28 -6.13
N VAL A 738 -18.76 5.41 -7.45
CA VAL A 738 -19.86 4.95 -8.31
C VAL A 738 -19.64 3.51 -8.78
N LEU A 739 -20.71 2.79 -9.08
CA LEU A 739 -20.64 1.45 -9.66
C LEU A 739 -20.31 1.56 -11.14
N HIS A 740 -19.54 0.60 -11.64
CA HIS A 740 -19.11 0.52 -13.04
C HIS A 740 -19.81 -0.60 -13.83
N LEU A 741 -20.58 -1.49 -13.14
CA LEU A 741 -21.42 -2.53 -13.75
C LEU A 741 -22.85 -2.40 -13.29
#